data_a7ddce12613ed2955688af608f55c65a
#
_entry.id   a7ddce12613ed2955688af608f55c65a
#
_cell.length_a   1.000
_cell.length_b   1.000
_cell.length_c   1.000
_cell.angle_alpha   90.00
_cell.angle_beta   90.00
_cell.angle_gamma   90.00
#
_symmetry.space_group_name_H-M   'P 1'
#
loop_
_entity.id
_entity.type
_entity.pdbx_description
1 polymer ?
#
loop_
_entity_poly.entity_id
_entity_poly.type
_entity_poly.pdbx_seq_one_letter_code
_entity_poly.pdbx_strand_id
1 'polypeptide(L)'
;MFIGALNENITPEFYLANTDIAYPPEVDSKGYVWRWGNLFDCAVDIKYTLEKEAYVGQINLGLGGAAEVNVFVDGVRVAVRDASKPVHVNLSGKEVTLRARGNYVDLSFKGAEIFGFYPDDDEPFILPTPKKLAYSGERVKIGSFLASCVDGMYAADFLTDSLEERYETLPKGDGIALSFEIAKDYDDERYTVSVTDTEASIKAGSRLALLWGACRVIDLWDEGSLPKIEIDDKPDVPMRGFHMGLPTVDKIDFVKKFIRYVLLPFGYNHVILEFNGDMRYDRHPEITEKWLESERLYREGKGERVMHADIGAEGTSLEKSEVREIVDALDGYGIEVIPEVQTLAHIEYITNTYPEFAELGTFMKTATEQELKWIKHPHIPEHCYCPHNEKCMAIVRDIIDEVVEVVRPKRYVHIGHDEAYHLGLCPKCKEKGAPRVYVEHVKALHDYIADKGLKTMLWSDMFHTNMYYTGEHFDFVKRELPKDLMLLDFTWYFHLDTDIEDFLLPEGYEIMMGNLYSSHYPRYSSRIAKKNMVGGELSTWTAVSEKKFGEHGKFFDAPYLSEMLWNAYSYTENNRASLTALIGQCIIPEMRDLMHGRYDLFLADGEDSRELVGTFPGTDERVPEELLYLGLVEPKDVMKVGERYDRLIFEHATLNPAPRICWQNLTPVGAYTVNYEDGESVSVPVVSAGGILYIKSNYGLPIPPNYYRHQGYVGTWFADPTYEYRTPEGEPVLLLGQVWDNPHPEKVIESVGYLAENGEYAVLLSAGVLGIRLSDTK
;
A
#
# COMPACT_ATOMS: atom_id res chain seq x y z
N MET A 1 14.21 6.56 -15.97
CA MET A 1 14.78 5.34 -15.32
C MET A 1 14.09 4.12 -15.88
N PHE A 2 14.81 3.16 -16.41
CA PHE A 2 14.23 1.95 -17.00
C PHE A 2 14.00 0.88 -15.92
N ILE A 3 12.80 0.34 -15.87
CA ILE A 3 12.45 -0.79 -15.01
C ILE A 3 12.03 -1.94 -15.92
N GLY A 4 12.82 -3.00 -16.00
CA GLY A 4 12.52 -4.12 -16.90
C GLY A 4 13.61 -5.17 -16.97
N ALA A 5 13.66 -5.88 -18.08
CA ALA A 5 14.69 -6.88 -18.34
C ALA A 5 16.02 -6.19 -18.71
N LEU A 6 17.00 -6.28 -17.81
CA LEU A 6 18.31 -5.65 -17.96
C LEU A 6 19.20 -6.33 -19.01
N ASN A 7 18.89 -7.56 -19.37
CA ASN A 7 19.71 -8.40 -20.25
C ASN A 7 19.03 -8.81 -21.57
N GLU A 8 18.03 -8.05 -22.04
CA GLU A 8 17.24 -8.39 -23.22
C GLU A 8 18.11 -8.62 -24.49
N ASN A 9 19.20 -7.85 -24.64
CA ASN A 9 20.11 -7.93 -25.79
C ASN A 9 21.51 -8.44 -25.40
N ILE A 10 21.68 -9.01 -24.21
CA ILE A 10 22.98 -9.47 -23.70
C ILE A 10 23.09 -10.98 -23.86
N THR A 11 24.10 -11.42 -24.59
CA THR A 11 24.44 -12.84 -24.72
C THR A 11 25.29 -13.28 -23.53
N PRO A 12 24.95 -14.35 -22.82
CA PRO A 12 25.78 -14.85 -21.72
C PRO A 12 27.08 -15.46 -22.20
N GLU A 13 28.11 -15.36 -21.37
CA GLU A 13 29.37 -16.07 -21.52
C GLU A 13 29.42 -17.28 -20.59
N PHE A 14 30.17 -18.30 -20.98
CA PHE A 14 30.18 -19.59 -20.28
C PHE A 14 31.60 -19.99 -19.89
N TYR A 15 31.79 -20.26 -18.61
CA TYR A 15 33.08 -20.63 -18.03
C TYR A 15 33.00 -21.87 -17.14
N LEU A 16 34.12 -22.57 -16.96
CA LEU A 16 34.25 -23.52 -15.88
C LEU A 16 34.24 -22.76 -14.56
N ALA A 17 33.43 -23.16 -13.62
CA ALA A 17 33.21 -22.40 -12.39
C ALA A 17 34.49 -22.04 -11.63
N ASN A 18 34.55 -20.80 -11.15
CA ASN A 18 35.72 -20.19 -10.50
C ASN A 18 36.98 -20.11 -11.38
N THR A 19 36.86 -20.12 -12.68
CA THR A 19 37.97 -19.97 -13.61
C THR A 19 37.63 -19.05 -14.79
N ASP A 20 38.65 -18.61 -15.52
CA ASP A 20 38.48 -17.91 -16.80
C ASP A 20 38.57 -18.85 -18.00
N ILE A 21 38.43 -20.15 -17.77
CA ILE A 21 38.47 -21.16 -18.83
C ILE A 21 37.11 -21.22 -19.49
N ALA A 22 37.02 -20.83 -20.75
CA ALA A 22 35.79 -20.92 -21.52
C ALA A 22 35.29 -22.39 -21.57
N TYR A 23 33.99 -22.57 -21.25
CA TYR A 23 33.37 -23.86 -21.21
C TYR A 23 32.03 -23.83 -21.96
N PRO A 24 32.06 -23.75 -23.30
CA PRO A 24 30.87 -23.57 -24.10
C PRO A 24 29.94 -24.81 -24.03
N PRO A 25 28.62 -24.61 -23.98
CA PRO A 25 27.63 -25.70 -24.06
C PRO A 25 27.45 -26.23 -25.49
N GLU A 26 26.86 -27.41 -25.60
CA GLU A 26 26.19 -27.80 -26.86
C GLU A 26 24.87 -27.03 -26.99
N VAL A 27 24.35 -26.87 -28.21
CA VAL A 27 23.06 -26.23 -28.47
C VAL A 27 22.13 -27.26 -29.10
N ASP A 28 20.99 -27.49 -28.45
CA ASP A 28 19.95 -28.40 -28.98
C ASP A 28 18.54 -27.77 -28.85
N SER A 29 17.49 -28.55 -29.02
CA SER A 29 16.10 -28.09 -28.89
C SER A 29 15.71 -27.61 -27.47
N LYS A 30 16.53 -27.89 -26.46
CA LYS A 30 16.34 -27.44 -25.07
C LYS A 30 17.10 -26.14 -24.75
N GLY A 31 17.81 -25.58 -25.73
CA GLY A 31 18.70 -24.42 -25.57
C GLY A 31 20.16 -24.85 -25.42
N TYR A 32 20.87 -24.22 -24.48
CA TYR A 32 22.25 -24.57 -24.12
C TYR A 32 22.25 -25.82 -23.23
N VAL A 33 23.11 -26.80 -23.53
CA VAL A 33 23.16 -28.08 -22.80
C VAL A 33 24.60 -28.48 -22.50
N TRP A 34 24.87 -28.83 -21.26
CA TRP A 34 26.10 -29.52 -20.83
C TRP A 34 25.75 -30.96 -20.49
N ARG A 35 26.34 -31.94 -21.19
CA ARG A 35 26.10 -33.36 -20.95
C ARG A 35 26.70 -33.76 -19.60
N TRP A 36 25.98 -34.53 -18.80
CA TRP A 36 26.39 -34.92 -17.46
C TRP A 36 27.78 -35.59 -17.41
N GLY A 37 28.13 -36.39 -18.41
CA GLY A 37 29.43 -37.02 -18.52
C GLY A 37 30.62 -36.04 -18.60
N ASN A 38 30.35 -34.79 -19.01
CA ASN A 38 31.32 -33.70 -19.06
C ASN A 38 31.25 -32.80 -17.81
N LEU A 39 30.20 -32.92 -17.00
CA LEU A 39 29.97 -32.13 -15.78
C LEU A 39 30.27 -32.88 -14.49
N PHE A 40 30.81 -34.09 -14.57
CA PHE A 40 31.11 -34.84 -13.36
C PHE A 40 32.05 -34.08 -12.44
N ASP A 41 31.55 -33.74 -11.23
CA ASP A 41 32.19 -32.88 -10.24
C ASP A 41 32.54 -31.44 -10.67
N CYS A 42 32.00 -30.96 -11.78
CA CYS A 42 32.19 -29.58 -12.25
C CYS A 42 30.92 -28.76 -12.14
N ALA A 43 31.07 -27.49 -11.92
CA ALA A 43 30.01 -26.49 -12.06
C ALA A 43 30.35 -25.56 -13.23
N VAL A 44 29.34 -24.93 -13.83
CA VAL A 44 29.50 -23.92 -14.88
C VAL A 44 29.11 -22.57 -14.34
N ASP A 45 29.86 -21.54 -14.72
CA ASP A 45 29.52 -20.15 -14.51
C ASP A 45 28.94 -19.58 -15.81
N ILE A 46 27.71 -19.10 -15.75
CA ILE A 46 26.98 -18.41 -16.80
C ILE A 46 26.98 -16.94 -16.43
N LYS A 47 27.73 -16.12 -17.17
CA LYS A 47 27.97 -14.71 -16.85
C LYS A 47 27.24 -13.79 -17.80
N TYR A 48 26.57 -12.81 -17.21
CA TYR A 48 26.01 -11.64 -17.90
C TYR A 48 26.77 -10.40 -17.45
N THR A 49 27.29 -9.61 -18.39
CA THR A 49 27.84 -8.30 -18.11
C THR A 49 26.84 -7.26 -18.58
N LEU A 50 26.20 -6.59 -17.63
CA LEU A 50 25.23 -5.52 -17.90
C LEU A 50 25.92 -4.31 -18.54
N GLU A 51 25.18 -3.46 -19.25
CA GLU A 51 25.72 -2.29 -19.91
C GLU A 51 26.43 -1.35 -18.94
N LYS A 52 25.83 -1.12 -17.78
CA LYS A 52 26.39 -0.35 -16.67
C LYS A 52 25.94 -0.96 -15.34
N GLU A 53 26.36 -0.38 -14.23
CA GLU A 53 25.88 -0.78 -12.91
C GLU A 53 24.37 -0.61 -12.83
N ALA A 54 23.66 -1.63 -12.32
CA ALA A 54 22.21 -1.67 -12.22
C ALA A 54 21.81 -2.23 -10.86
N TYR A 55 20.66 -1.80 -10.36
CA TYR A 55 19.98 -2.51 -9.29
C TYR A 55 19.29 -3.75 -9.85
N VAL A 56 19.75 -4.93 -9.42
CA VAL A 56 19.18 -6.24 -9.81
C VAL A 56 18.18 -6.67 -8.74
N GLY A 57 16.91 -6.63 -9.07
CA GLY A 57 15.83 -6.98 -8.13
C GLY A 57 15.49 -8.46 -8.14
N GLN A 58 15.39 -9.06 -9.33
CA GLN A 58 14.93 -10.44 -9.52
C GLN A 58 15.62 -11.11 -10.71
N ILE A 59 15.83 -12.42 -10.61
CA ILE A 59 16.32 -13.26 -11.73
C ILE A 59 15.42 -14.49 -11.88
N ASN A 60 14.94 -14.73 -13.09
CA ASN A 60 14.35 -15.99 -13.51
C ASN A 60 15.44 -16.84 -14.16
N LEU A 61 15.78 -17.97 -13.56
CA LEU A 61 17.04 -18.65 -13.88
C LEU A 61 17.05 -19.41 -15.21
N GLY A 62 15.92 -19.92 -15.67
CA GLY A 62 15.83 -20.70 -16.91
C GLY A 62 16.65 -22.00 -16.95
N LEU A 63 17.03 -22.52 -15.79
CA LEU A 63 17.86 -23.72 -15.61
C LEU A 63 17.04 -25.00 -15.46
N GLY A 64 17.50 -26.09 -16.03
CA GLY A 64 16.95 -27.42 -15.84
C GLY A 64 18.06 -28.45 -15.57
N GLY A 65 17.79 -29.42 -14.71
CA GLY A 65 18.74 -30.44 -14.32
C GLY A 65 19.85 -30.00 -13.35
N ALA A 66 19.73 -28.79 -12.80
CA ALA A 66 20.67 -28.30 -11.79
C ALA A 66 20.37 -28.95 -10.42
N ALA A 67 21.40 -29.48 -9.77
CA ALA A 67 21.34 -29.98 -8.39
C ALA A 67 21.62 -28.85 -7.38
N GLU A 68 22.43 -27.91 -7.77
CA GLU A 68 22.80 -26.74 -6.96
C GLU A 68 22.93 -25.51 -7.89
N VAL A 69 22.41 -24.40 -7.43
CA VAL A 69 22.54 -23.12 -8.11
C VAL A 69 22.96 -22.06 -7.08
N ASN A 70 23.94 -21.26 -7.47
CA ASN A 70 24.33 -20.06 -6.74
C ASN A 70 24.27 -18.87 -7.71
N VAL A 71 23.76 -17.75 -7.25
CA VAL A 71 23.77 -16.49 -7.96
C VAL A 71 24.78 -15.55 -7.34
N PHE A 72 25.48 -14.78 -8.13
CA PHE A 72 26.40 -13.74 -7.67
C PHE A 72 26.15 -12.45 -8.45
N VAL A 73 26.23 -11.32 -7.78
CA VAL A 73 26.24 -9.99 -8.37
C VAL A 73 27.53 -9.31 -7.92
N ASP A 74 28.40 -8.98 -8.86
CA ASP A 74 29.77 -8.48 -8.60
C ASP A 74 30.52 -9.30 -7.55
N GLY A 75 30.34 -10.63 -7.59
CA GLY A 75 30.97 -11.58 -6.67
C GLY A 75 30.25 -11.76 -5.33
N VAL A 76 29.24 -10.94 -5.01
CA VAL A 76 28.41 -11.10 -3.81
C VAL A 76 27.41 -12.22 -4.03
N ARG A 77 27.46 -13.24 -3.16
CA ARG A 77 26.57 -14.41 -3.26
C ARG A 77 25.14 -14.07 -2.86
N VAL A 78 24.18 -14.60 -3.60
CA VAL A 78 22.77 -14.52 -3.32
C VAL A 78 22.23 -15.93 -3.05
N ALA A 79 21.47 -16.10 -1.97
CA ALA A 79 20.88 -17.38 -1.60
C ALA A 79 19.81 -17.82 -2.62
N VAL A 80 19.94 -19.05 -3.12
CA VAL A 80 18.94 -19.67 -3.99
C VAL A 80 18.33 -20.86 -3.25
N ARG A 81 17.09 -20.73 -2.82
CA ARG A 81 16.37 -21.79 -2.08
C ARG A 81 15.69 -22.80 -3.01
N ASP A 82 15.18 -22.31 -4.13
CA ASP A 82 14.46 -23.11 -5.13
C ASP A 82 14.74 -22.53 -6.52
N ALA A 83 15.55 -23.26 -7.30
CA ALA A 83 15.95 -22.83 -8.65
C ALA A 83 14.79 -22.84 -9.68
N SER A 84 13.65 -23.39 -9.35
CA SER A 84 12.45 -23.38 -10.20
C SER A 84 11.62 -22.10 -10.04
N LYS A 85 11.94 -21.27 -9.04
CA LYS A 85 11.26 -20.03 -8.73
C LYS A 85 12.14 -18.82 -9.02
N PRO A 86 11.55 -17.62 -9.15
CA PRO A 86 12.31 -16.39 -9.23
C PRO A 86 13.23 -16.21 -8.02
N VAL A 87 14.47 -15.79 -8.27
CA VAL A 87 15.46 -15.47 -7.24
C VAL A 87 15.41 -13.97 -6.97
N HIS A 88 15.08 -13.58 -5.77
CA HIS A 88 15.13 -12.18 -5.36
C HIS A 88 16.56 -11.82 -4.97
N VAL A 89 17.12 -10.82 -5.61
CA VAL A 89 18.54 -10.47 -5.56
C VAL A 89 18.78 -9.26 -4.67
N ASN A 90 18.17 -8.13 -5.01
CA ASN A 90 18.24 -6.85 -4.29
C ASN A 90 19.69 -6.38 -4.05
N LEU A 91 20.49 -6.38 -5.08
CA LEU A 91 21.87 -5.90 -5.09
C LEU A 91 22.11 -5.01 -6.30
N SER A 92 22.97 -4.01 -6.12
CA SER A 92 23.55 -3.26 -7.23
C SER A 92 24.81 -3.95 -7.74
N GLY A 93 25.00 -3.94 -9.07
CA GLY A 93 26.19 -4.49 -9.69
C GLY A 93 26.09 -4.53 -11.20
N LYS A 94 27.22 -4.88 -11.82
CA LYS A 94 27.35 -4.95 -13.28
C LYS A 94 27.53 -6.37 -13.81
N GLU A 95 28.17 -7.25 -13.06
CA GLU A 95 28.34 -8.66 -13.43
C GLU A 95 27.35 -9.55 -12.68
N VAL A 96 26.55 -10.29 -13.41
CA VAL A 96 25.63 -11.30 -12.83
C VAL A 96 26.10 -12.68 -13.24
N THR A 97 26.47 -13.52 -12.27
CA THR A 97 26.95 -14.89 -12.51
C THR A 97 25.99 -15.90 -11.93
N LEU A 98 25.52 -16.83 -12.77
CA LEU A 98 24.74 -18.00 -12.35
C LEU A 98 25.69 -19.19 -12.33
N ARG A 99 26.01 -19.69 -11.14
CA ARG A 99 26.81 -20.89 -10.97
C ARG A 99 25.91 -22.09 -10.80
N ALA A 100 25.93 -23.00 -11.74
CA ALA A 100 25.07 -24.18 -11.73
C ALA A 100 25.88 -25.48 -11.75
N ARG A 101 25.45 -26.44 -10.92
CA ARG A 101 26.03 -27.80 -10.83
C ARG A 101 24.95 -28.81 -11.20
N GLY A 102 25.23 -29.67 -12.17
CA GLY A 102 24.41 -30.86 -12.48
C GLY A 102 24.70 -31.98 -11.50
N ASN A 103 23.73 -32.87 -11.30
CA ASN A 103 23.89 -34.09 -10.49
C ASN A 103 23.49 -35.33 -11.31
N TYR A 104 24.44 -35.92 -12.00
CA TYR A 104 24.24 -37.10 -12.83
C TYR A 104 23.16 -36.97 -13.93
N VAL A 105 22.84 -35.73 -14.30
CA VAL A 105 21.89 -35.39 -15.38
C VAL A 105 22.46 -34.27 -16.24
N ASP A 106 21.99 -34.17 -17.46
CA ASP A 106 22.34 -33.02 -18.33
C ASP A 106 21.83 -31.72 -17.72
N LEU A 107 22.68 -30.71 -17.67
CA LEU A 107 22.33 -29.36 -17.29
C LEU A 107 21.83 -28.62 -18.54
N SER A 108 20.65 -28.07 -18.50
CA SER A 108 20.09 -27.25 -19.58
C SER A 108 19.85 -25.83 -19.16
N PHE A 109 20.02 -24.89 -20.09
CA PHE A 109 19.83 -23.46 -19.86
C PHE A 109 19.10 -22.83 -21.06
N LYS A 110 17.97 -22.18 -20.80
CA LYS A 110 17.15 -21.54 -21.84
C LYS A 110 17.33 -20.04 -21.93
N GLY A 111 18.21 -19.49 -21.11
CA GLY A 111 18.38 -18.08 -20.88
C GLY A 111 17.84 -17.64 -19.53
N ALA A 112 18.51 -16.73 -18.86
CA ALA A 112 17.98 -16.09 -17.67
C ALA A 112 17.34 -14.75 -18.06
N GLU A 113 16.35 -14.34 -17.29
CA GLU A 113 15.77 -13.01 -17.35
C GLU A 113 16.16 -12.25 -16.07
N ILE A 114 16.89 -11.16 -16.22
CA ILE A 114 17.41 -10.34 -15.12
C ILE A 114 16.57 -9.07 -15.08
N PHE A 115 15.78 -8.87 -14.02
CA PHE A 115 14.91 -7.71 -13.84
C PHE A 115 15.48 -6.75 -12.82
N GLY A 116 15.42 -5.46 -13.15
CA GLY A 116 15.94 -4.39 -12.31
C GLY A 116 15.76 -3.03 -12.92
N PHE A 117 16.62 -2.10 -12.52
CA PHE A 117 16.66 -0.75 -13.06
C PHE A 117 18.09 -0.20 -13.03
N TYR A 118 18.34 0.80 -13.86
CA TYR A 118 19.60 1.56 -13.87
C TYR A 118 19.42 2.84 -13.05
N PRO A 119 20.06 2.97 -11.86
CA PRO A 119 19.86 4.13 -10.99
C PRO A 119 20.47 5.43 -11.56
N ASP A 120 21.53 5.31 -12.34
CA ASP A 120 22.27 6.45 -12.89
C ASP A 120 21.81 6.85 -14.30
N ASP A 121 20.61 6.46 -14.71
CA ASP A 121 20.05 6.96 -15.94
C ASP A 121 19.71 8.44 -15.79
N ASP A 122 20.17 9.26 -16.72
CA ASP A 122 19.75 10.66 -16.84
C ASP A 122 18.23 10.80 -17.04
N GLU A 123 17.56 9.70 -17.32
CA GLU A 123 16.12 9.61 -17.45
C GLU A 123 15.45 9.65 -16.08
N PRO A 124 14.52 10.56 -15.85
CA PRO A 124 13.87 10.73 -14.55
C PRO A 124 13.02 9.51 -14.19
N PHE A 125 12.96 9.18 -12.90
CA PHE A 125 12.00 8.23 -12.38
C PHE A 125 10.66 8.93 -12.16
N ILE A 126 9.63 8.46 -12.86
CA ILE A 126 8.26 8.97 -12.78
C ILE A 126 7.33 7.81 -12.43
N LEU A 127 6.52 7.98 -11.39
CA LEU A 127 5.52 7.01 -10.95
C LEU A 127 4.14 7.69 -10.82
N PRO A 128 3.06 7.14 -11.40
CA PRO A 128 3.04 5.98 -12.30
C PRO A 128 3.86 6.23 -13.57
N THR A 129 4.41 5.13 -14.11
CA THR A 129 5.28 5.19 -15.30
C THR A 129 4.48 5.64 -16.53
N PRO A 130 4.88 6.73 -17.20
CA PRO A 130 4.17 7.19 -18.40
C PRO A 130 4.23 6.17 -19.54
N LYS A 131 3.13 6.01 -20.27
CA LYS A 131 3.04 5.10 -21.41
C LYS A 131 3.92 5.51 -22.59
N LYS A 132 4.10 6.80 -22.76
CA LYS A 132 5.05 7.35 -23.74
C LYS A 132 5.89 8.41 -23.07
N LEU A 133 7.17 8.21 -23.12
CA LEU A 133 8.18 9.11 -22.60
C LEU A 133 9.31 9.23 -23.62
N ALA A 134 9.58 10.43 -24.10
CA ALA A 134 10.80 10.76 -24.82
C ALA A 134 11.55 11.82 -24.01
N TYR A 135 12.80 11.57 -23.71
CA TYR A 135 13.62 12.39 -22.83
C TYR A 135 14.97 12.71 -23.47
N SER A 136 15.42 13.92 -23.30
CA SER A 136 16.82 14.29 -23.56
C SER A 136 17.39 15.01 -22.34
N GLY A 137 18.63 14.76 -21.96
CA GLY A 137 19.29 15.35 -20.79
C GLY A 137 19.46 16.89 -20.87
N GLU A 138 19.13 17.53 -21.99
CA GLU A 138 19.18 18.98 -22.13
C GLU A 138 18.03 19.65 -21.39
N ARG A 139 18.31 20.74 -20.66
CA ARG A 139 17.32 21.46 -19.85
C ARG A 139 17.03 22.85 -20.40
N VAL A 140 15.80 23.30 -20.18
CA VAL A 140 15.28 24.59 -20.64
C VAL A 140 14.79 25.38 -19.43
N LYS A 141 15.19 26.65 -19.31
CA LYS A 141 14.73 27.56 -18.27
C LYS A 141 13.26 27.91 -18.46
N ILE A 142 12.50 27.84 -17.38
CA ILE A 142 11.11 28.28 -17.31
C ILE A 142 11.04 29.66 -16.64
N GLY A 143 10.53 30.65 -17.38
CA GLY A 143 10.49 32.03 -16.93
C GLY A 143 9.16 32.46 -16.33
N SER A 144 8.05 31.77 -16.68
CA SER A 144 6.70 32.10 -16.19
C SER A 144 5.71 30.96 -16.44
N PHE A 145 4.56 31.06 -15.77
CA PHE A 145 3.41 30.17 -15.98
C PHE A 145 2.28 30.94 -16.67
N LEU A 146 1.66 30.33 -17.68
CA LEU A 146 0.56 30.94 -18.43
C LEU A 146 -0.66 30.00 -18.46
N ALA A 147 -1.82 30.52 -18.15
CA ALA A 147 -3.05 29.76 -18.17
C ALA A 147 -4.14 30.52 -18.96
N SER A 148 -4.89 29.81 -19.78
CA SER A 148 -5.95 30.37 -20.63
C SER A 148 -7.38 30.10 -20.12
N CYS A 149 -7.53 29.31 -19.07
CA CYS A 149 -8.82 28.91 -18.48
C CYS A 149 -8.72 28.77 -16.95
N VAL A 150 -9.87 28.66 -16.28
CA VAL A 150 -9.95 28.56 -14.81
C VAL A 150 -9.19 27.33 -14.29
N ASP A 151 -9.35 26.18 -14.92
CA ASP A 151 -8.67 24.96 -14.51
C ASP A 151 -7.14 25.07 -14.75
N GLY A 152 -6.73 25.76 -15.82
CA GLY A 152 -5.33 26.07 -16.07
C GLY A 152 -4.73 27.00 -15.03
N MET A 153 -5.46 28.04 -14.60
CA MET A 153 -5.02 28.91 -13.50
C MET A 153 -4.87 28.12 -12.19
N TYR A 154 -5.84 27.27 -11.88
CA TYR A 154 -5.78 26.41 -10.71
C TYR A 154 -4.55 25.49 -10.72
N ALA A 155 -4.24 24.88 -11.86
CA ALA A 155 -3.07 24.01 -12.00
C ALA A 155 -1.75 24.81 -11.92
N ALA A 156 -1.70 26.02 -12.44
CA ALA A 156 -0.54 26.90 -12.33
C ALA A 156 -0.30 27.37 -10.88
N ASP A 157 -1.36 27.71 -10.15
CA ASP A 157 -1.29 28.04 -8.72
C ASP A 157 -0.84 26.81 -7.90
N PHE A 158 -1.42 25.64 -8.15
CA PHE A 158 -1.00 24.38 -7.53
C PHE A 158 0.50 24.08 -7.76
N LEU A 159 0.97 24.26 -9.01
CA LEU A 159 2.38 24.07 -9.33
C LEU A 159 3.27 25.08 -8.61
N THR A 160 2.86 26.36 -8.57
CA THR A 160 3.59 27.42 -7.88
C THR A 160 3.77 27.08 -6.40
N ASP A 161 2.66 26.81 -5.70
CA ASP A 161 2.67 26.45 -4.29
C ASP A 161 3.56 25.21 -4.01
N SER A 162 3.47 24.19 -4.89
CA SER A 162 4.25 22.97 -4.74
C SER A 162 5.75 23.17 -4.97
N LEU A 163 6.13 24.05 -5.88
CA LEU A 163 7.54 24.38 -6.12
C LEU A 163 8.13 25.23 -4.99
N GLU A 164 7.34 26.16 -4.40
CA GLU A 164 7.75 26.91 -3.21
C GLU A 164 7.99 25.97 -2.02
N GLU A 165 7.08 25.02 -1.81
CA GLU A 165 7.19 24.04 -0.72
C GLU A 165 8.41 23.11 -0.88
N ARG A 166 8.72 22.68 -2.12
CA ARG A 166 9.78 21.68 -2.37
C ARG A 166 11.16 22.27 -2.60
N TYR A 167 11.24 23.36 -3.34
CA TYR A 167 12.51 23.79 -3.94
C TYR A 167 12.92 25.22 -3.61
N GLU A 168 12.05 26.03 -3.01
CA GLU A 168 12.25 27.46 -2.80
C GLU A 168 12.61 28.23 -4.10
N THR A 169 12.39 27.60 -5.28
CA THR A 169 12.79 28.14 -6.57
C THR A 169 11.59 28.27 -7.50
N LEU A 170 11.17 29.52 -7.70
CA LEU A 170 10.14 29.87 -8.68
C LEU A 170 10.74 30.36 -10.00
N PRO A 171 9.94 30.37 -11.08
CA PRO A 171 10.33 31.04 -12.32
C PRO A 171 10.74 32.48 -12.11
N LYS A 172 11.89 32.91 -12.65
CA LYS A 172 12.46 34.25 -12.42
C LYS A 172 12.41 35.19 -13.65
N GLY A 173 11.49 34.98 -14.54
CA GLY A 173 11.27 35.84 -15.70
C GLY A 173 12.17 35.62 -16.90
N ASP A 174 13.35 35.02 -16.72
CA ASP A 174 14.27 34.67 -17.80
C ASP A 174 14.03 33.22 -18.22
N GLY A 175 13.35 32.99 -19.35
CA GLY A 175 13.07 31.67 -19.88
C GLY A 175 11.76 31.62 -20.68
N ILE A 176 11.41 30.43 -21.16
CA ILE A 176 10.14 30.23 -21.87
C ILE A 176 8.97 30.13 -20.87
N ALA A 177 7.76 30.36 -21.35
CA ALA A 177 6.58 30.19 -20.54
C ALA A 177 6.09 28.74 -20.58
N LEU A 178 5.73 28.17 -19.42
CA LEU A 178 4.99 26.92 -19.35
C LEU A 178 3.49 27.22 -19.39
N SER A 179 2.79 26.71 -20.39
CA SER A 179 1.36 26.91 -20.60
C SER A 179 0.51 25.76 -20.10
N PHE A 180 -0.68 26.08 -19.60
CA PHE A 180 -1.68 25.12 -19.11
C PHE A 180 -2.96 25.21 -19.95
N GLU A 181 -3.38 24.10 -20.53
CA GLU A 181 -4.50 24.08 -21.48
C GLU A 181 -5.44 22.87 -21.26
N ILE A 182 -6.75 23.12 -21.26
CA ILE A 182 -7.74 22.04 -21.39
C ILE A 182 -7.97 21.78 -22.89
N ALA A 183 -7.56 20.60 -23.34
CA ALA A 183 -7.68 20.15 -24.72
C ALA A 183 -9.00 19.40 -24.94
N LYS A 184 -9.92 20.00 -25.69
CA LYS A 184 -11.28 19.46 -25.90
C LYS A 184 -11.35 18.16 -26.69
N ASP A 185 -10.28 17.80 -27.38
CA ASP A 185 -10.12 16.59 -28.17
C ASP A 185 -9.44 15.45 -27.39
N TYR A 186 -9.08 15.68 -26.14
CA TYR A 186 -8.52 14.67 -25.26
C TYR A 186 -9.65 13.97 -24.48
N ASP A 187 -9.45 12.69 -24.20
CA ASP A 187 -10.21 11.98 -23.17
C ASP A 187 -10.01 12.67 -21.81
N ASP A 188 -11.01 12.62 -20.93
CA ASP A 188 -10.99 13.33 -19.66
C ASP A 188 -9.75 13.04 -18.81
N GLU A 189 -9.16 11.85 -18.91
CA GLU A 189 -8.00 11.43 -18.12
C GLU A 189 -6.66 11.47 -18.88
N ARG A 190 -6.67 11.89 -20.16
CA ARG A 190 -5.42 12.04 -20.93
C ARG A 190 -4.73 13.35 -20.60
N TYR A 191 -3.41 13.31 -20.47
CA TYR A 191 -2.56 14.50 -20.41
C TYR A 191 -1.30 14.34 -21.25
N THR A 192 -0.72 15.47 -21.63
CA THR A 192 0.61 15.56 -22.26
C THR A 192 1.45 16.62 -21.58
N VAL A 193 2.75 16.37 -21.45
CA VAL A 193 3.74 17.36 -21.05
C VAL A 193 4.76 17.45 -22.18
N SER A 194 4.94 18.63 -22.76
CA SER A 194 5.89 18.86 -23.83
C SER A 194 6.81 20.03 -23.48
N VAL A 195 8.12 19.81 -23.53
CA VAL A 195 9.15 20.84 -23.31
C VAL A 195 10.19 20.76 -24.41
N THR A 196 10.30 21.84 -25.18
CA THR A 196 11.24 22.02 -26.29
C THR A 196 12.09 23.27 -26.05
N ASP A 197 13.00 23.61 -26.95
CA ASP A 197 13.80 24.86 -26.84
C ASP A 197 12.96 26.15 -26.82
N THR A 198 11.75 26.12 -27.36
CA THR A 198 10.95 27.31 -27.62
C THR A 198 9.57 27.28 -26.96
N GLU A 199 9.09 26.12 -26.58
CA GLU A 199 7.73 25.94 -26.04
C GLU A 199 7.74 24.94 -24.87
N ALA A 200 6.94 25.25 -23.84
CA ALA A 200 6.60 24.31 -22.76
C ALA A 200 5.11 24.34 -22.51
N SER A 201 4.48 23.16 -22.42
CA SER A 201 3.03 23.06 -22.22
C SER A 201 2.61 21.79 -21.46
N ILE A 202 1.56 21.94 -20.68
CA ILE A 202 0.76 20.87 -20.14
C ILE A 202 -0.63 20.96 -20.75
N LYS A 203 -1.07 19.92 -21.44
CA LYS A 203 -2.43 19.83 -22.01
C LYS A 203 -3.12 18.62 -21.46
N ALA A 204 -4.41 18.74 -21.11
CA ALA A 204 -5.18 17.66 -20.55
C ALA A 204 -6.68 17.74 -20.88
N GLY A 205 -7.39 16.60 -20.75
CA GLY A 205 -8.83 16.54 -20.98
C GLY A 205 -9.67 17.11 -19.82
N SER A 206 -9.13 17.13 -18.60
CA SER A 206 -9.80 17.62 -17.40
C SER A 206 -8.84 18.32 -16.44
N ARG A 207 -9.42 18.98 -15.40
CA ARG A 207 -8.64 19.56 -14.29
C ARG A 207 -7.75 18.52 -13.62
N LEU A 208 -8.30 17.34 -13.27
CA LEU A 208 -7.56 16.29 -12.59
C LEU A 208 -6.36 15.81 -13.43
N ALA A 209 -6.57 15.55 -14.72
CA ALA A 209 -5.51 15.15 -15.62
C ALA A 209 -4.46 16.28 -15.82
N LEU A 210 -4.88 17.55 -15.79
CA LEU A 210 -3.96 18.70 -15.85
C LEU A 210 -3.08 18.78 -14.59
N LEU A 211 -3.65 18.45 -13.43
CA LEU A 211 -2.89 18.36 -12.18
C LEU A 211 -1.91 17.18 -12.18
N TRP A 212 -2.25 16.03 -12.79
CA TRP A 212 -1.28 14.95 -12.98
C TRP A 212 -0.09 15.42 -13.83
N GLY A 213 -0.34 16.13 -14.91
CA GLY A 213 0.72 16.75 -15.70
C GLY A 213 1.56 17.73 -14.89
N ALA A 214 0.95 18.54 -14.01
CA ALA A 214 1.67 19.42 -13.10
C ALA A 214 2.52 18.65 -12.09
N CYS A 215 2.03 17.52 -11.55
CA CYS A 215 2.84 16.64 -10.70
C CYS A 215 4.07 16.11 -11.44
N ARG A 216 3.95 15.71 -12.71
CA ARG A 216 5.12 15.32 -13.53
C ARG A 216 6.11 16.46 -13.68
N VAL A 217 5.63 17.69 -13.86
CA VAL A 217 6.51 18.87 -13.92
C VAL A 217 7.23 19.08 -12.57
N ILE A 218 6.56 18.87 -11.44
CA ILE A 218 7.19 18.93 -10.12
C ILE A 218 8.31 17.90 -9.99
N ASP A 219 8.06 16.64 -10.41
CA ASP A 219 9.05 15.56 -10.36
C ASP A 219 10.29 15.83 -11.24
N LEU A 220 10.11 16.64 -12.28
CA LEU A 220 11.15 16.99 -13.28
C LEU A 220 11.86 18.33 -13.01
N TRP A 221 11.34 19.10 -12.05
CA TRP A 221 11.82 20.46 -11.78
C TRP A 221 13.20 20.47 -11.13
N ASP A 222 14.08 21.33 -11.62
CA ASP A 222 15.40 21.53 -11.06
C ASP A 222 15.90 22.95 -11.33
N GLU A 223 16.16 23.71 -10.29
CA GLU A 223 16.69 25.07 -10.29
C GLU A 223 16.04 26.03 -11.32
N GLY A 224 14.73 25.97 -11.50
CA GLY A 224 13.98 26.82 -12.43
C GLY A 224 14.01 26.32 -13.87
N SER A 225 14.37 25.08 -14.11
CA SER A 225 14.44 24.46 -15.43
C SER A 225 13.71 23.12 -15.50
N LEU A 226 13.33 22.75 -16.71
CA LEU A 226 12.79 21.43 -17.05
C LEU A 226 13.64 20.77 -18.13
N PRO A 227 13.76 19.43 -18.13
CA PRO A 227 14.37 18.73 -19.25
C PRO A 227 13.52 18.88 -20.51
N LYS A 228 14.13 18.78 -21.68
CA LYS A 228 13.39 18.57 -22.93
C LYS A 228 12.75 17.20 -22.87
N ILE A 229 11.41 17.17 -22.89
CA ILE A 229 10.64 15.95 -22.64
C ILE A 229 9.30 15.99 -23.41
N GLU A 230 8.86 14.82 -23.81
CA GLU A 230 7.53 14.55 -24.36
C GLU A 230 6.90 13.42 -23.56
N ILE A 231 5.82 13.70 -22.85
CA ILE A 231 4.97 12.74 -22.19
C ILE A 231 3.60 12.74 -22.87
N ASP A 232 3.06 11.56 -23.21
CA ASP A 232 1.67 11.38 -23.62
C ASP A 232 1.11 10.18 -22.86
N ASP A 233 0.22 10.45 -21.95
CA ASP A 233 -0.16 9.47 -20.95
C ASP A 233 -1.64 9.51 -20.56
N LYS A 234 -2.15 8.35 -20.16
CA LYS A 234 -3.46 8.15 -19.55
C LYS A 234 -3.52 6.79 -18.86
N PRO A 235 -4.35 6.62 -17.84
CA PRO A 235 -4.53 5.32 -17.18
C PRO A 235 -5.21 4.28 -18.09
N ASP A 236 -4.94 3.00 -17.83
CA ASP A 236 -5.59 1.89 -18.53
C ASP A 236 -7.02 1.63 -18.04
N VAL A 237 -7.27 1.79 -16.74
CA VAL A 237 -8.55 1.50 -16.13
C VAL A 237 -9.23 2.77 -15.58
N PRO A 238 -10.57 2.89 -15.74
CA PRO A 238 -11.29 4.13 -15.38
C PRO A 238 -11.50 4.31 -13.87
N MET A 239 -11.38 3.27 -13.06
CA MET A 239 -11.63 3.33 -11.61
C MET A 239 -10.34 3.02 -10.84
N ARG A 240 -9.81 4.01 -10.14
CA ARG A 240 -8.60 3.91 -9.32
C ARG A 240 -8.88 4.54 -7.97
N GLY A 241 -9.32 3.70 -7.02
CA GLY A 241 -9.93 4.09 -5.77
C GLY A 241 -9.04 3.95 -4.55
N PHE A 242 -9.38 4.75 -3.56
CA PHE A 242 -8.88 4.61 -2.20
C PHE A 242 -10.07 4.59 -1.25
N HIS A 243 -10.16 3.56 -0.40
CA HIS A 243 -11.24 3.42 0.57
C HIS A 243 -10.75 3.76 1.98
N MET A 244 -11.50 4.57 2.72
CA MET A 244 -11.21 4.92 4.11
C MET A 244 -12.48 5.32 4.86
N GLY A 245 -12.47 5.17 6.20
CA GLY A 245 -13.47 5.76 7.10
C GLY A 245 -13.26 7.28 7.27
N LEU A 246 -14.09 7.89 8.10
CA LEU A 246 -13.90 9.28 8.51
C LEU A 246 -12.73 9.41 9.50
N PRO A 247 -11.90 10.47 9.42
CA PRO A 247 -10.89 10.76 10.44
C PRO A 247 -11.52 11.31 11.73
N THR A 248 -10.75 11.42 12.79
CA THR A 248 -11.08 12.33 13.89
C THR A 248 -10.86 13.78 13.44
N VAL A 249 -11.52 14.73 14.09
CA VAL A 249 -11.47 16.15 13.70
C VAL A 249 -10.03 16.71 13.65
N ASP A 250 -9.17 16.30 14.58
CA ASP A 250 -7.75 16.69 14.64
C ASP A 250 -6.88 16.06 13.55
N LYS A 251 -7.42 15.12 12.75
CA LYS A 251 -6.71 14.47 11.63
C LYS A 251 -7.17 14.95 10.25
N ILE A 252 -8.09 15.92 10.16
CA ILE A 252 -8.55 16.46 8.87
C ILE A 252 -7.38 17.05 8.08
N ASP A 253 -6.47 17.77 8.73
CA ASP A 253 -5.28 18.33 8.06
C ASP A 253 -4.34 17.23 7.55
N PHE A 254 -4.17 16.13 8.28
CA PHE A 254 -3.47 14.95 7.78
C PHE A 254 -4.13 14.40 6.50
N VAL A 255 -5.45 14.27 6.48
CA VAL A 255 -6.19 13.79 5.30
C VAL A 255 -5.95 14.70 4.09
N LYS A 256 -5.99 16.04 4.27
CA LYS A 256 -5.71 16.99 3.20
C LYS A 256 -4.29 16.84 2.64
N LYS A 257 -3.29 16.65 3.52
CA LYS A 257 -1.91 16.36 3.10
C LYS A 257 -1.82 15.03 2.37
N PHE A 258 -2.48 13.98 2.86
CA PHE A 258 -2.52 12.68 2.21
C PHE A 258 -3.14 12.75 0.81
N ILE A 259 -4.22 13.50 0.63
CA ILE A 259 -4.81 13.75 -0.69
C ILE A 259 -3.79 14.46 -1.60
N ARG A 260 -3.14 15.52 -1.11
CA ARG A 260 -2.21 16.36 -1.90
C ARG A 260 -0.93 15.63 -2.30
N TYR A 261 -0.31 14.89 -1.37
CA TYR A 261 1.03 14.31 -1.56
C TYR A 261 1.02 12.82 -1.90
N VAL A 262 -0.14 12.15 -1.74
CA VAL A 262 -0.26 10.73 -2.05
C VAL A 262 -1.32 10.48 -3.11
N LEU A 263 -2.59 10.76 -2.87
CA LEU A 263 -3.64 10.35 -3.80
C LEU A 263 -3.52 11.06 -5.17
N LEU A 264 -3.31 12.36 -5.16
CA LEU A 264 -3.24 13.16 -6.39
C LEU A 264 -2.03 12.79 -7.27
N PRO A 265 -0.76 12.78 -6.78
CA PRO A 265 0.39 12.47 -7.63
C PRO A 265 0.38 11.04 -8.19
N PHE A 266 -0.20 10.11 -7.43
CA PHE A 266 -0.29 8.71 -7.81
C PHE A 266 -1.56 8.35 -8.60
N GLY A 267 -2.29 9.35 -9.13
CA GLY A 267 -3.32 9.13 -10.15
C GLY A 267 -4.61 8.51 -9.65
N TYR A 268 -4.91 8.57 -8.34
CA TYR A 268 -6.22 8.18 -7.81
C TYR A 268 -7.28 9.17 -8.28
N ASN A 269 -8.45 8.66 -8.70
CA ASN A 269 -9.52 9.48 -9.23
C ASN A 269 -10.82 9.44 -8.42
N HIS A 270 -10.89 8.57 -7.40
CA HIS A 270 -11.99 8.58 -6.44
C HIS A 270 -11.57 8.08 -5.07
N VAL A 271 -12.32 8.51 -4.06
CA VAL A 271 -12.24 8.01 -2.69
C VAL A 271 -13.60 7.46 -2.31
N ILE A 272 -13.63 6.21 -1.85
CA ILE A 272 -14.79 5.63 -1.17
C ILE A 272 -14.66 6.03 0.30
N LEU A 273 -15.61 6.82 0.78
CA LEU A 273 -15.63 7.35 2.15
C LEU A 273 -16.75 6.67 2.92
N GLU A 274 -16.39 5.86 3.92
CA GLU A 274 -17.32 5.08 4.71
C GLU A 274 -17.95 5.93 5.83
N PHE A 275 -19.27 5.79 6.00
CA PHE A 275 -20.08 6.46 6.99
C PHE A 275 -20.80 5.47 7.89
N ASN A 276 -20.68 5.69 9.18
CA ASN A 276 -21.31 4.94 10.26
C ASN A 276 -22.02 5.91 11.23
N GLY A 277 -21.86 5.72 12.54
CA GLY A 277 -22.29 6.67 13.57
C GLY A 277 -21.36 7.87 13.74
N ASP A 278 -20.34 7.97 12.93
CA ASP A 278 -19.20 8.88 12.98
C ASP A 278 -19.43 10.25 12.30
N MET A 279 -20.58 10.48 11.70
CA MET A 279 -21.10 11.79 11.31
C MET A 279 -22.34 12.15 12.10
N ARG A 280 -22.49 13.42 12.50
CA ARG A 280 -23.68 13.87 13.20
C ARG A 280 -24.89 13.94 12.25
N TYR A 281 -25.90 13.11 12.53
CA TYR A 281 -27.16 13.10 11.80
C TYR A 281 -28.17 14.06 12.41
N ASP A 282 -28.77 14.93 11.63
CA ASP A 282 -29.78 15.90 12.10
C ASP A 282 -31.14 15.28 12.29
N ARG A 283 -31.50 14.29 11.43
CA ARG A 283 -32.80 13.61 11.48
C ARG A 283 -32.83 12.56 12.60
N HIS A 284 -31.65 12.00 12.94
CA HIS A 284 -31.51 10.92 13.93
C HIS A 284 -30.30 11.19 14.87
N PRO A 285 -30.32 12.31 15.63
CA PRO A 285 -29.18 12.67 16.49
C PRO A 285 -28.90 11.62 17.58
N GLU A 286 -29.90 10.85 17.97
CA GLU A 286 -29.80 9.75 18.96
C GLU A 286 -28.86 8.63 18.51
N ILE A 287 -28.65 8.43 17.21
CA ILE A 287 -27.70 7.47 16.66
C ILE A 287 -26.26 7.91 17.01
N THR A 288 -25.94 9.16 16.73
CA THR A 288 -24.62 9.73 17.06
C THR A 288 -24.41 9.79 18.57
N GLU A 289 -25.43 10.17 19.35
CA GLU A 289 -25.33 10.18 20.81
C GLU A 289 -25.03 8.78 21.37
N LYS A 290 -25.69 7.75 20.83
CA LYS A 290 -25.46 6.37 21.23
C LYS A 290 -24.10 5.83 20.80
N TRP A 291 -23.64 6.20 19.62
CA TRP A 291 -22.30 5.89 19.12
C TRP A 291 -21.23 6.42 20.07
N LEU A 292 -21.28 7.70 20.42
CA LEU A 292 -20.36 8.34 21.35
C LEU A 292 -20.42 7.74 22.75
N GLU A 293 -21.63 7.40 23.25
CA GLU A 293 -21.80 6.73 24.53
C GLU A 293 -21.14 5.35 24.52
N SER A 294 -21.33 4.58 23.47
CA SER A 294 -20.78 3.23 23.35
C SER A 294 -19.26 3.25 23.36
N GLU A 295 -18.62 4.15 22.61
CA GLU A 295 -17.18 4.31 22.63
C GLU A 295 -16.63 4.77 23.99
N ARG A 296 -17.34 5.71 24.66
CA ARG A 296 -16.99 6.12 26.04
C ARG A 296 -17.01 4.93 26.99
N LEU A 297 -18.06 4.10 26.93
CA LEU A 297 -18.17 2.90 27.79
C LEU A 297 -17.06 1.88 27.48
N TYR A 298 -16.71 1.69 26.21
CA TYR A 298 -15.60 0.83 25.81
C TYR A 298 -14.27 1.31 26.41
N ARG A 299 -13.95 2.61 26.29
CA ARG A 299 -12.73 3.21 26.85
C ARG A 299 -12.68 3.12 28.39
N GLU A 300 -13.84 3.11 29.04
CA GLU A 300 -13.95 2.88 30.50
C GLU A 300 -13.90 1.38 30.89
N GLY A 301 -13.75 0.46 29.93
CA GLY A 301 -13.78 -0.98 30.18
C GLY A 301 -15.15 -1.53 30.60
N LYS A 302 -16.23 -0.84 30.27
CA LYS A 302 -17.61 -1.18 30.66
C LYS A 302 -18.47 -1.76 29.54
N GLY A 303 -17.91 -1.95 28.35
CA GLY A 303 -18.61 -2.45 27.18
C GLY A 303 -17.67 -2.93 26.11
N GLU A 304 -18.22 -3.55 25.07
CA GLU A 304 -17.47 -3.90 23.86
C GLU A 304 -17.49 -2.73 22.88
N ARG A 305 -16.45 -2.62 22.06
CA ARG A 305 -16.40 -1.61 21.00
C ARG A 305 -17.39 -1.96 19.91
N VAL A 306 -18.12 -0.95 19.45
CA VAL A 306 -18.97 -1.09 18.26
C VAL A 306 -18.12 -1.43 17.07
N MET A 307 -18.56 -2.35 16.22
CA MET A 307 -17.85 -2.71 15.01
C MET A 307 -17.68 -1.48 14.11
N HIS A 308 -16.53 -1.38 13.47
CA HIS A 308 -16.10 -0.23 12.67
C HIS A 308 -15.91 1.10 13.43
N ALA A 309 -16.10 1.14 14.77
CA ALA A 309 -15.79 2.36 15.51
C ALA A 309 -14.29 2.70 15.57
N ASP A 310 -13.42 1.73 15.31
CA ASP A 310 -11.99 1.95 15.19
C ASP A 310 -11.59 2.60 13.85
N ILE A 311 -12.34 2.35 12.80
CA ILE A 311 -12.12 2.96 11.48
C ILE A 311 -12.94 4.23 11.27
N GLY A 312 -14.13 4.32 11.87
CA GLY A 312 -15.03 5.48 11.79
C GLY A 312 -14.73 6.50 12.89
N ALA A 313 -13.95 7.51 12.57
CA ALA A 313 -13.53 8.60 13.45
C ALA A 313 -13.04 8.14 14.85
N GLU A 314 -12.48 6.94 14.95
CA GLU A 314 -12.06 6.29 16.20
C GLU A 314 -13.16 6.31 17.29
N GLY A 315 -14.43 6.16 16.88
CA GLY A 315 -15.59 6.20 17.77
C GLY A 315 -15.99 7.61 18.20
N THR A 316 -15.39 8.65 17.63
CA THR A 316 -15.86 10.04 17.75
C THR A 316 -16.86 10.37 16.64
N SER A 317 -17.14 11.63 16.39
CA SER A 317 -18.09 12.05 15.36
C SER A 317 -17.71 13.43 14.82
N LEU A 318 -17.85 13.62 13.51
CA LEU A 318 -17.66 14.88 12.82
C LEU A 318 -18.99 15.61 12.65
N GLU A 319 -18.93 16.93 12.66
CA GLU A 319 -20.01 17.77 12.15
C GLU A 319 -20.06 17.68 10.61
N LYS A 320 -21.23 17.90 10.02
CA LYS A 320 -21.38 17.90 8.55
C LYS A 320 -20.46 18.90 7.84
N SER A 321 -20.14 20.03 8.49
CA SER A 321 -19.19 21.01 7.96
C SER A 321 -17.77 20.47 7.88
N GLU A 322 -17.35 19.66 8.86
CA GLU A 322 -16.04 19.02 8.90
C GLU A 322 -15.92 17.91 7.83
N VAL A 323 -16.98 17.10 7.67
CA VAL A 323 -17.05 16.16 6.54
C VAL A 323 -17.00 16.90 5.21
N ARG A 324 -17.72 18.01 5.09
CA ARG A 324 -17.72 18.83 3.87
C ARG A 324 -16.33 19.39 3.54
N GLU A 325 -15.54 19.72 4.53
CA GLU A 325 -14.16 20.18 4.36
C GLU A 325 -13.28 19.13 3.67
N ILE A 326 -13.44 17.85 4.04
CA ILE A 326 -12.74 16.72 3.39
C ILE A 326 -13.23 16.54 1.95
N VAL A 327 -14.54 16.57 1.75
CA VAL A 327 -15.15 16.42 0.41
C VAL A 327 -14.70 17.55 -0.51
N ASP A 328 -14.70 18.80 -0.02
CA ASP A 328 -14.29 19.97 -0.82
C ASP A 328 -12.79 19.92 -1.17
N ALA A 329 -11.95 19.35 -0.31
CA ALA A 329 -10.54 19.15 -0.61
C ALA A 329 -10.35 18.15 -1.77
N LEU A 330 -11.10 17.06 -1.80
CA LEU A 330 -11.09 16.08 -2.90
C LEU A 330 -11.67 16.67 -4.20
N ASP A 331 -12.85 17.29 -4.12
CA ASP A 331 -13.50 17.92 -5.26
C ASP A 331 -12.66 19.05 -5.89
N GLY A 332 -11.89 19.78 -5.06
CA GLY A 332 -10.96 20.82 -5.51
C GLY A 332 -9.96 20.30 -6.52
N TYR A 333 -9.44 19.12 -6.31
CA TYR A 333 -8.53 18.43 -7.26
C TYR A 333 -9.28 17.71 -8.39
N GLY A 334 -10.57 17.48 -8.27
CA GLY A 334 -11.37 16.71 -9.23
C GLY A 334 -11.44 15.22 -8.89
N ILE A 335 -11.02 14.82 -7.69
CA ILE A 335 -11.15 13.46 -7.17
C ILE A 335 -12.58 13.28 -6.67
N GLU A 336 -13.29 12.28 -7.20
CA GLU A 336 -14.69 12.02 -6.85
C GLU A 336 -14.79 11.38 -5.45
N VAL A 337 -15.77 11.80 -4.66
CA VAL A 337 -16.12 11.11 -3.42
C VAL A 337 -17.33 10.21 -3.64
N ILE A 338 -17.16 8.93 -3.36
CA ILE A 338 -18.22 7.93 -3.36
C ILE A 338 -18.55 7.62 -1.91
N PRO A 339 -19.71 8.04 -1.39
CA PRO A 339 -20.07 7.70 -0.02
C PRO A 339 -20.42 6.22 0.10
N GLU A 340 -19.86 5.54 1.08
CA GLU A 340 -20.27 4.23 1.51
C GLU A 340 -21.10 4.37 2.79
N VAL A 341 -22.36 4.01 2.72
CA VAL A 341 -23.26 3.94 3.88
C VAL A 341 -23.44 2.48 4.21
N GLN A 342 -22.91 2.05 5.34
CA GLN A 342 -23.10 0.68 5.79
C GLN A 342 -24.58 0.39 6.01
N THR A 343 -25.10 -0.59 5.27
CA THR A 343 -26.49 -1.03 5.33
C THR A 343 -26.55 -2.56 5.37
N LEU A 344 -27.60 -3.10 5.93
CA LEU A 344 -27.87 -4.51 6.15
C LEU A 344 -26.99 -5.14 7.23
N ALA A 345 -25.66 -5.06 7.11
CA ALA A 345 -24.68 -5.48 8.09
C ALA A 345 -23.74 -4.33 8.47
N HIS A 346 -22.86 -4.52 9.44
CA HIS A 346 -22.01 -3.48 10.04
C HIS A 346 -22.79 -2.25 10.50
N ILE A 347 -24.01 -2.50 10.98
CA ILE A 347 -24.99 -1.45 11.28
C ILE A 347 -25.25 -1.30 12.77
N GLU A 348 -24.31 -1.70 13.60
CA GLU A 348 -24.40 -1.58 15.06
C GLU A 348 -24.64 -0.13 15.49
N TYR A 349 -24.21 0.84 14.69
CA TYR A 349 -24.51 2.25 14.93
C TYR A 349 -26.03 2.56 14.92
N ILE A 350 -26.83 1.78 14.16
CA ILE A 350 -28.30 1.87 14.16
C ILE A 350 -28.88 0.96 15.24
N THR A 351 -28.46 -0.31 15.28
CA THR A 351 -29.10 -1.32 16.12
C THR A 351 -28.72 -1.22 17.59
N ASN A 352 -27.63 -0.57 17.94
CA ASN A 352 -27.35 -0.18 19.32
C ASN A 352 -28.33 0.88 19.84
N THR A 353 -28.82 1.74 18.95
CA THR A 353 -29.85 2.73 19.25
C THR A 353 -31.25 2.08 19.29
N TYR A 354 -31.49 1.16 18.35
CA TYR A 354 -32.77 0.48 18.16
C TYR A 354 -32.60 -1.05 18.11
N PRO A 355 -32.37 -1.71 19.27
CA PRO A 355 -32.08 -3.15 19.31
C PRO A 355 -33.18 -4.04 18.74
N GLU A 356 -34.42 -3.53 18.72
CA GLU A 356 -35.56 -4.23 18.13
C GLU A 356 -35.49 -4.41 16.62
N PHE A 357 -34.56 -3.73 15.93
CA PHE A 357 -34.36 -3.89 14.50
C PHE A 357 -33.42 -5.07 14.16
N ALA A 358 -32.64 -5.55 15.14
CA ALA A 358 -31.66 -6.59 14.90
C ALA A 358 -32.31 -7.96 14.57
N GLU A 359 -31.85 -8.60 13.52
CA GLU A 359 -32.27 -9.93 13.08
C GLU A 359 -32.00 -10.98 14.16
N LEU A 360 -30.77 -11.06 14.64
CA LEU A 360 -30.35 -12.05 15.63
C LEU A 360 -30.99 -11.83 17.00
N GLY A 361 -31.10 -10.58 17.43
CA GLY A 361 -31.72 -10.25 18.72
C GLY A 361 -33.17 -10.73 18.84
N THR A 362 -33.90 -10.71 17.74
CA THR A 362 -35.26 -11.27 17.67
C THR A 362 -35.23 -12.79 17.67
N PHE A 363 -34.31 -13.41 16.95
CA PHE A 363 -34.15 -14.86 16.82
C PHE A 363 -33.70 -15.50 18.15
N MET A 364 -32.74 -14.90 18.85
CA MET A 364 -32.23 -15.42 20.13
C MET A 364 -33.32 -15.59 21.20
N LYS A 365 -34.39 -14.80 21.12
CA LYS A 365 -35.53 -14.92 22.07
C LYS A 365 -36.36 -16.19 21.88
N THR A 366 -36.28 -16.84 20.72
CA THR A 366 -37.12 -17.99 20.33
C THR A 366 -36.31 -19.20 19.86
N ALA A 367 -35.02 -19.07 19.67
CA ALA A 367 -34.15 -20.11 19.16
C ALA A 367 -33.87 -21.19 20.20
N THR A 368 -33.74 -22.43 19.74
CA THR A 368 -33.29 -23.55 20.56
C THR A 368 -31.76 -23.52 20.73
N GLU A 369 -31.24 -24.16 21.78
CA GLU A 369 -29.79 -24.28 21.99
C GLU A 369 -29.08 -24.92 20.81
N GLN A 370 -29.74 -25.80 20.07
CA GLN A 370 -29.17 -26.45 18.90
C GLN A 370 -29.07 -25.49 17.71
N GLU A 371 -30.06 -24.64 17.50
CA GLU A 371 -30.04 -23.60 16.48
C GLU A 371 -28.94 -22.55 16.74
N LEU A 372 -28.79 -22.12 18.03
CA LEU A 372 -27.76 -21.17 18.43
C LEU A 372 -26.33 -21.66 18.15
N LYS A 373 -26.08 -22.98 18.19
CA LYS A 373 -24.76 -23.55 17.88
C LYS A 373 -24.31 -23.38 16.41
N TRP A 374 -25.25 -23.12 15.51
CA TRP A 374 -24.98 -22.95 14.08
C TRP A 374 -24.89 -21.50 13.63
N ILE A 375 -25.12 -20.56 14.56
CA ILE A 375 -25.06 -19.13 14.24
C ILE A 375 -23.59 -18.69 14.24
N LYS A 376 -23.19 -18.04 13.16
CA LYS A 376 -21.89 -17.37 13.09
C LYS A 376 -21.92 -16.11 13.96
N HIS A 377 -20.82 -15.84 14.66
CA HIS A 377 -20.64 -14.62 15.44
C HIS A 377 -21.82 -14.26 16.38
N PRO A 378 -22.28 -15.20 17.25
CA PRO A 378 -23.43 -14.96 18.13
C PRO A 378 -23.17 -13.89 19.21
N HIS A 379 -21.93 -13.43 19.35
CA HIS A 379 -21.52 -12.40 20.29
C HIS A 379 -21.75 -10.97 19.77
N ILE A 380 -22.12 -10.80 18.51
CA ILE A 380 -22.50 -9.51 17.91
C ILE A 380 -23.95 -9.55 17.39
N PRO A 381 -24.96 -9.68 18.27
CA PRO A 381 -26.35 -9.87 17.86
C PRO A 381 -26.94 -8.68 17.09
N GLU A 382 -26.34 -7.52 17.23
CA GLU A 382 -26.74 -6.26 16.61
C GLU A 382 -26.27 -6.09 15.17
N HIS A 383 -25.44 -7.00 14.66
CA HIS A 383 -24.71 -6.87 13.40
C HIS A 383 -25.57 -6.67 12.14
N CYS A 384 -26.75 -7.30 12.08
CA CYS A 384 -27.67 -7.15 10.93
C CYS A 384 -29.05 -6.67 11.38
N TYR A 385 -29.65 -5.76 10.62
CA TYR A 385 -31.07 -5.42 10.84
C TYR A 385 -32.00 -6.26 9.95
N CYS A 386 -33.28 -6.30 10.33
CA CYS A 386 -34.33 -6.92 9.54
C CYS A 386 -34.81 -5.97 8.41
N PRO A 387 -34.58 -6.27 7.10
CA PRO A 387 -35.01 -5.44 6.02
C PRO A 387 -36.52 -5.26 5.87
N HIS A 388 -37.31 -6.14 6.52
CA HIS A 388 -38.77 -6.05 6.55
C HIS A 388 -39.31 -5.17 7.70
N ASN A 389 -38.44 -4.48 8.42
CA ASN A 389 -38.84 -3.50 9.40
C ASN A 389 -38.92 -2.12 8.72
N GLU A 390 -40.15 -1.66 8.45
CA GLU A 390 -40.41 -0.41 7.75
C GLU A 390 -39.81 0.83 8.44
N LYS A 391 -39.80 0.82 9.78
CA LYS A 391 -39.20 1.92 10.57
C LYS A 391 -37.68 1.96 10.41
N CYS A 392 -37.05 0.80 10.45
CA CYS A 392 -35.61 0.68 10.19
C CYS A 392 -35.28 1.18 8.79
N MET A 393 -36.03 0.74 7.78
CA MET A 393 -35.82 1.17 6.39
C MET A 393 -36.07 2.66 6.16
N ALA A 394 -36.96 3.29 6.94
CA ALA A 394 -37.11 4.74 6.89
C ALA A 394 -35.85 5.45 7.42
N ILE A 395 -35.31 5.02 8.55
CA ILE A 395 -34.08 5.58 9.12
C ILE A 395 -32.88 5.38 8.17
N VAL A 396 -32.73 4.19 7.58
CA VAL A 396 -31.67 3.93 6.60
C VAL A 396 -31.74 4.90 5.42
N ARG A 397 -32.94 5.17 4.90
CA ARG A 397 -33.13 6.15 3.81
C ARG A 397 -32.83 7.58 4.26
N ASP A 398 -33.20 7.98 5.46
CA ASP A 398 -32.87 9.28 6.03
C ASP A 398 -31.37 9.47 6.19
N ILE A 399 -30.64 8.44 6.61
CA ILE A 399 -29.16 8.44 6.70
C ILE A 399 -28.56 8.59 5.31
N ILE A 400 -28.99 7.79 4.31
CA ILE A 400 -28.53 7.90 2.94
C ILE A 400 -28.76 9.32 2.40
N ASP A 401 -29.93 9.91 2.68
CA ASP A 401 -30.24 11.27 2.26
C ASP A 401 -29.29 12.29 2.84
N GLU A 402 -29.04 12.23 4.16
CA GLU A 402 -28.14 13.18 4.82
C GLU A 402 -26.68 13.03 4.32
N VAL A 403 -26.22 11.81 4.10
CA VAL A 403 -24.89 11.56 3.55
C VAL A 403 -24.80 12.09 2.09
N VAL A 404 -25.81 11.82 1.26
CA VAL A 404 -25.87 12.34 -0.11
C VAL A 404 -25.93 13.89 -0.13
N GLU A 405 -26.66 14.51 0.80
CA GLU A 405 -26.73 15.97 0.94
C GLU A 405 -25.37 16.58 1.28
N VAL A 406 -24.58 15.91 2.13
CA VAL A 406 -23.24 16.37 2.54
C VAL A 406 -22.21 16.09 1.47
N VAL A 407 -22.15 14.86 0.94
CA VAL A 407 -21.10 14.44 -0.02
C VAL A 407 -21.37 14.97 -1.42
N ARG A 408 -22.63 15.02 -1.87
CA ARG A 408 -23.04 15.37 -3.23
C ARG A 408 -22.34 14.48 -4.27
N PRO A 409 -22.48 13.16 -4.20
CA PRO A 409 -21.82 12.23 -5.09
C PRO A 409 -22.24 12.48 -6.55
N LYS A 410 -21.32 12.25 -7.48
CA LYS A 410 -21.56 12.49 -8.92
C LYS A 410 -22.18 11.29 -9.63
N ARG A 411 -21.79 10.07 -9.22
CA ARG A 411 -22.17 8.85 -9.94
C ARG A 411 -22.73 7.76 -9.05
N TYR A 412 -22.11 7.52 -7.89
CA TYR A 412 -22.35 6.31 -7.10
C TYR A 412 -22.65 6.61 -5.63
N VAL A 413 -23.46 5.72 -5.04
CA VAL A 413 -23.56 5.51 -3.60
C VAL A 413 -23.24 4.03 -3.33
N HIS A 414 -22.30 3.77 -2.46
CA HIS A 414 -21.97 2.43 -1.98
C HIS A 414 -22.83 2.10 -0.77
N ILE A 415 -23.45 0.91 -0.76
CA ILE A 415 -24.40 0.52 0.30
C ILE A 415 -23.86 -0.53 1.28
N GLY A 416 -22.54 -0.82 1.23
CA GLY A 416 -21.93 -1.87 2.04
C GLY A 416 -22.41 -3.26 1.63
N HIS A 417 -23.22 -3.90 2.46
CA HIS A 417 -23.84 -5.21 2.27
C HIS A 417 -22.90 -6.41 2.42
N ASP A 418 -21.69 -6.19 2.89
CA ASP A 418 -20.75 -7.24 3.21
C ASP A 418 -21.10 -7.94 4.53
N GLU A 419 -20.62 -9.18 4.63
CA GLU A 419 -20.62 -9.99 5.86
C GLU A 419 -21.98 -10.12 6.60
N ALA A 420 -23.10 -10.08 5.89
CA ALA A 420 -24.45 -10.14 6.48
C ALA A 420 -24.77 -11.53 7.09
N TYR A 421 -23.99 -11.94 8.10
CA TYR A 421 -24.04 -13.28 8.73
C TYR A 421 -25.39 -13.66 9.34
N HIS A 422 -26.18 -12.70 9.78
CA HIS A 422 -27.41 -12.92 10.52
C HIS A 422 -28.68 -12.70 9.69
N LEU A 423 -28.52 -12.50 8.40
CA LEU A 423 -29.66 -12.29 7.51
C LEU A 423 -30.56 -13.54 7.44
N GLY A 424 -31.85 -13.33 7.51
CA GLY A 424 -32.85 -14.39 7.36
C GLY A 424 -33.19 -15.14 8.64
N LEU A 425 -32.81 -14.64 9.82
CA LEU A 425 -33.01 -15.31 11.09
C LEU A 425 -34.36 -14.94 11.77
N CYS A 426 -34.81 -13.70 11.62
CA CYS A 426 -36.08 -13.31 12.20
C CYS A 426 -37.28 -14.06 11.55
N PRO A 427 -38.41 -14.21 12.18
CA PRO A 427 -39.53 -14.98 11.65
C PRO A 427 -40.00 -14.56 10.27
N LYS A 428 -40.02 -13.24 9.98
CA LYS A 428 -40.40 -12.71 8.66
C LYS A 428 -39.40 -13.06 7.58
N CYS A 429 -38.11 -12.90 7.85
CA CYS A 429 -37.04 -13.19 6.92
C CYS A 429 -36.85 -14.70 6.72
N LYS A 430 -36.99 -15.50 7.76
CA LYS A 430 -36.89 -16.98 7.71
C LYS A 430 -37.96 -17.59 6.78
N GLU A 431 -39.18 -17.04 6.74
CA GLU A 431 -40.24 -17.50 5.85
C GLU A 431 -39.88 -17.30 4.37
N LYS A 432 -39.21 -16.20 4.03
CA LYS A 432 -38.79 -15.89 2.65
C LYS A 432 -37.46 -16.53 2.27
N GLY A 433 -36.59 -16.77 3.22
CA GLY A 433 -35.22 -17.25 3.02
C GLY A 433 -34.22 -16.11 2.72
N ALA A 434 -33.04 -16.22 3.32
CA ALA A 434 -31.99 -15.19 3.27
C ALA A 434 -31.64 -14.69 1.85
N PRO A 435 -31.46 -15.55 0.83
CA PRO A 435 -31.12 -15.07 -0.52
C PRO A 435 -32.17 -14.16 -1.13
N ARG A 436 -33.44 -14.47 -0.92
CA ARG A 436 -34.56 -13.64 -1.41
C ARG A 436 -34.63 -12.32 -0.67
N VAL A 437 -34.47 -12.36 0.65
CA VAL A 437 -34.43 -11.15 1.49
C VAL A 437 -33.30 -10.24 1.07
N TYR A 438 -32.12 -10.78 0.80
CA TYR A 438 -30.96 -10.03 0.28
C TYR A 438 -31.28 -9.32 -1.03
N VAL A 439 -31.79 -10.07 -2.02
CA VAL A 439 -32.15 -9.52 -3.34
C VAL A 439 -33.23 -8.44 -3.24
N GLU A 440 -34.28 -8.67 -2.45
CA GLU A 440 -35.37 -7.69 -2.24
C GLU A 440 -34.82 -6.40 -1.62
N HIS A 441 -33.89 -6.51 -0.66
CA HIS A 441 -33.30 -5.36 0.02
C HIS A 441 -32.38 -4.56 -0.92
N VAL A 442 -31.47 -5.23 -1.63
CA VAL A 442 -30.61 -4.56 -2.61
C VAL A 442 -31.46 -3.82 -3.65
N LYS A 443 -32.50 -4.48 -4.21
CA LYS A 443 -33.41 -3.84 -5.18
C LYS A 443 -34.09 -2.60 -4.60
N ALA A 444 -34.57 -2.67 -3.36
CA ALA A 444 -35.24 -1.53 -2.74
C ALA A 444 -34.33 -0.32 -2.52
N LEU A 445 -33.05 -0.54 -2.18
CA LEU A 445 -32.07 0.54 -2.07
C LEU A 445 -31.58 1.01 -3.44
N HIS A 446 -31.37 0.09 -4.38
CA HIS A 446 -31.01 0.41 -5.75
C HIS A 446 -32.05 1.35 -6.39
N ASP A 447 -33.34 1.01 -6.32
CA ASP A 447 -34.41 1.85 -6.85
C ASP A 447 -34.46 3.22 -6.15
N TYR A 448 -34.26 3.25 -4.84
CA TYR A 448 -34.22 4.49 -4.05
C TYR A 448 -33.06 5.41 -4.44
N ILE A 449 -31.88 4.84 -4.69
CA ILE A 449 -30.69 5.57 -5.13
C ILE A 449 -30.84 6.01 -6.60
N ALA A 450 -31.43 5.17 -7.46
CA ALA A 450 -31.71 5.49 -8.85
C ALA A 450 -32.69 6.68 -9.00
N ASP A 451 -33.70 6.79 -8.12
CA ASP A 451 -34.61 7.94 -8.06
C ASP A 451 -33.87 9.28 -7.78
N LYS A 452 -32.67 9.23 -7.22
CA LYS A 452 -31.78 10.39 -7.02
C LYS A 452 -30.86 10.66 -8.23
N GLY A 453 -30.94 9.83 -9.29
CA GLY A 453 -30.06 9.91 -10.46
C GLY A 453 -28.68 9.30 -10.24
N LEU A 454 -28.51 8.48 -9.23
CA LEU A 454 -27.25 7.85 -8.85
C LEU A 454 -27.29 6.34 -9.10
N LYS A 455 -26.12 5.72 -9.20
CA LYS A 455 -25.93 4.27 -9.32
C LYS A 455 -25.53 3.67 -7.98
N THR A 456 -25.83 2.38 -7.80
CA THR A 456 -25.51 1.65 -6.57
C THR A 456 -24.23 0.85 -6.72
N MET A 457 -23.37 0.91 -5.71
CA MET A 457 -22.23 0.03 -5.52
C MET A 457 -22.43 -0.82 -4.28
N LEU A 458 -21.85 -2.02 -4.23
CA LEU A 458 -21.86 -2.89 -3.04
C LEU A 458 -20.72 -3.92 -3.08
N TRP A 459 -20.37 -4.44 -1.91
CA TRP A 459 -19.46 -5.58 -1.77
C TRP A 459 -20.11 -6.87 -2.24
N SER A 460 -19.35 -7.74 -2.86
CA SER A 460 -19.88 -8.96 -3.52
C SER A 460 -19.75 -10.25 -2.73
N ASP A 461 -19.16 -10.24 -1.54
CA ASP A 461 -18.86 -11.44 -0.73
C ASP A 461 -20.09 -12.31 -0.42
N MET A 462 -21.25 -11.70 -0.23
CA MET A 462 -22.48 -12.40 0.13
C MET A 462 -22.98 -13.37 -0.96
N PHE A 463 -22.50 -13.24 -2.18
CA PHE A 463 -22.83 -14.14 -3.28
C PHE A 463 -21.60 -14.77 -3.94
N HIS A 464 -20.47 -14.80 -3.24
CA HIS A 464 -19.32 -15.61 -3.60
C HIS A 464 -19.55 -17.08 -3.25
N THR A 465 -19.11 -17.97 -4.14
CA THR A 465 -19.25 -19.43 -3.95
C THR A 465 -18.54 -19.96 -2.70
N ASN A 466 -17.54 -19.25 -2.23
CA ASN A 466 -16.64 -19.72 -1.16
C ASN A 466 -16.89 -19.09 0.21
N MET A 467 -17.82 -18.13 0.29
CA MET A 467 -18.04 -17.37 1.51
C MET A 467 -19.24 -17.89 2.33
N TYR A 468 -20.41 -17.28 2.17
CA TYR A 468 -21.54 -17.51 3.07
C TYR A 468 -22.66 -18.32 2.45
N TYR A 469 -22.85 -18.20 1.15
CA TYR A 469 -23.86 -18.90 0.39
C TYR A 469 -23.20 -19.69 -0.75
N THR A 470 -23.63 -20.93 -0.92
CA THR A 470 -23.09 -21.84 -1.95
C THR A 470 -24.19 -22.37 -2.85
N GLY A 471 -23.82 -22.83 -4.05
CA GLY A 471 -24.71 -23.51 -4.97
C GLY A 471 -25.92 -22.67 -5.40
N GLU A 472 -27.12 -23.20 -5.20
CA GLU A 472 -28.38 -22.57 -5.64
C GLU A 472 -28.61 -21.17 -5.07
N HIS A 473 -28.13 -20.90 -3.85
CA HIS A 473 -28.24 -19.57 -3.24
C HIS A 473 -27.43 -18.53 -3.99
N PHE A 474 -26.20 -18.87 -4.33
CA PHE A 474 -25.31 -18.00 -5.10
C PHE A 474 -25.87 -17.73 -6.49
N ASP A 475 -26.31 -18.78 -7.20
CA ASP A 475 -26.88 -18.65 -8.54
C ASP A 475 -28.18 -17.84 -8.55
N PHE A 476 -29.00 -17.94 -7.50
CA PHE A 476 -30.19 -17.13 -7.35
C PHE A 476 -29.84 -15.64 -7.20
N VAL A 477 -28.97 -15.29 -6.26
CA VAL A 477 -28.61 -13.89 -5.97
C VAL A 477 -27.99 -13.22 -7.20
N LYS A 478 -26.93 -13.79 -7.76
CA LYS A 478 -26.26 -13.20 -8.93
C LYS A 478 -27.16 -13.03 -10.14
N ARG A 479 -28.17 -13.90 -10.33
CA ARG A 479 -29.11 -13.80 -11.44
C ARG A 479 -30.17 -12.72 -11.22
N GLU A 480 -30.68 -12.60 -9.99
CA GLU A 480 -31.84 -11.76 -9.68
C GLU A 480 -31.50 -10.30 -9.39
N LEU A 481 -30.25 -9.98 -9.04
CA LEU A 481 -29.82 -8.61 -8.79
C LEU A 481 -29.85 -7.74 -10.07
N PRO A 482 -30.10 -6.43 -9.97
CA PRO A 482 -29.97 -5.47 -11.09
C PRO A 482 -28.58 -5.57 -11.73
N LYS A 483 -28.52 -5.45 -13.07
CA LYS A 483 -27.25 -5.65 -13.80
C LYS A 483 -26.43 -4.38 -13.99
N ASP A 484 -26.95 -3.26 -13.59
CA ASP A 484 -26.30 -1.94 -13.59
C ASP A 484 -25.66 -1.58 -12.24
N LEU A 485 -25.64 -2.54 -11.30
CA LEU A 485 -24.84 -2.45 -10.08
C LEU A 485 -23.35 -2.48 -10.41
N MET A 486 -22.57 -1.66 -9.69
CA MET A 486 -21.13 -1.80 -9.62
C MET A 486 -20.80 -2.73 -8.46
N LEU A 487 -20.11 -3.82 -8.73
CA LEU A 487 -19.67 -4.78 -7.70
C LEU A 487 -18.22 -4.52 -7.31
N LEU A 488 -17.96 -4.39 -6.02
CA LEU A 488 -16.62 -4.46 -5.49
C LEU A 488 -16.31 -5.90 -5.10
N ASP A 489 -15.27 -6.45 -5.71
CA ASP A 489 -14.85 -7.82 -5.44
C ASP A 489 -14.17 -7.88 -4.07
N PHE A 490 -14.90 -8.42 -3.09
CA PHE A 490 -14.43 -8.53 -1.71
C PHE A 490 -13.62 -9.80 -1.53
N THR A 491 -12.30 -9.70 -1.66
CA THR A 491 -11.42 -10.85 -1.56
C THR A 491 -10.42 -10.74 -0.42
N TRP A 492 -10.81 -11.13 0.78
CA TRP A 492 -9.89 -11.33 1.89
C TRP A 492 -8.96 -12.53 1.69
N TYR A 493 -9.29 -13.43 0.76
CA TYR A 493 -8.67 -14.73 0.56
C TYR A 493 -7.89 -14.74 -0.75
N PHE A 494 -6.74 -14.14 -0.73
CA PHE A 494 -5.85 -13.97 -1.89
C PHE A 494 -5.30 -15.29 -2.47
N HIS A 495 -5.50 -16.39 -1.77
CA HIS A 495 -5.02 -17.72 -2.13
C HIS A 495 -6.04 -18.55 -2.91
N LEU A 496 -7.13 -17.95 -3.31
CA LEU A 496 -8.13 -18.67 -4.11
C LEU A 496 -7.55 -19.04 -5.46
N ASP A 497 -7.63 -20.33 -5.80
CA ASP A 497 -7.26 -20.84 -7.11
C ASP A 497 -8.24 -20.40 -8.21
N THR A 498 -9.36 -19.81 -7.82
CA THR A 498 -10.46 -19.43 -8.70
C THR A 498 -10.59 -17.91 -8.72
N ASP A 499 -10.69 -17.36 -9.90
CA ASP A 499 -11.00 -15.95 -10.12
C ASP A 499 -12.51 -15.75 -9.92
N ILE A 500 -12.88 -15.09 -8.83
CA ILE A 500 -14.29 -14.97 -8.41
C ILE A 500 -15.12 -14.18 -9.42
N GLU A 501 -14.53 -13.18 -10.04
CA GLU A 501 -15.17 -12.39 -11.09
C GLU A 501 -15.64 -13.26 -12.28
N ASP A 502 -15.07 -14.42 -12.51
CA ASP A 502 -15.50 -15.34 -13.58
C ASP A 502 -16.92 -15.89 -13.38
N PHE A 503 -17.44 -15.85 -12.15
CA PHE A 503 -18.83 -16.20 -11.85
C PHE A 503 -19.79 -15.04 -12.00
N LEU A 504 -19.29 -13.79 -12.00
CA LEU A 504 -20.09 -12.57 -12.00
C LEU A 504 -20.10 -11.88 -13.37
N LEU A 505 -18.96 -11.83 -14.05
CA LEU A 505 -18.84 -11.18 -15.38
C LEU A 505 -19.79 -11.72 -16.43
N PRO A 506 -20.09 -13.05 -16.53
CA PRO A 506 -21.05 -13.58 -17.47
C PRO A 506 -22.49 -13.09 -17.27
N GLU A 507 -22.83 -12.64 -16.07
CA GLU A 507 -24.13 -12.06 -15.75
C GLU A 507 -24.26 -10.59 -16.20
N GLY A 508 -23.17 -9.97 -16.66
CA GLY A 508 -23.15 -8.63 -17.24
C GLY A 508 -22.78 -7.52 -16.27
N TYR A 509 -22.32 -7.83 -15.07
CA TYR A 509 -21.87 -6.84 -14.09
C TYR A 509 -20.59 -6.13 -14.52
N GLU A 510 -20.45 -4.87 -14.08
CA GLU A 510 -19.17 -4.18 -13.98
C GLU A 510 -18.56 -4.48 -12.61
N ILE A 511 -17.28 -4.83 -12.59
CA ILE A 511 -16.59 -5.26 -11.37
C ILE A 511 -15.32 -4.43 -11.15
N MET A 512 -15.17 -3.93 -9.94
CA MET A 512 -13.97 -3.30 -9.45
C MET A 512 -13.29 -4.23 -8.43
N MET A 513 -11.97 -4.38 -8.51
CA MET A 513 -11.22 -5.16 -7.54
C MET A 513 -11.20 -4.43 -6.20
N GLY A 514 -11.88 -4.97 -5.20
CA GLY A 514 -11.86 -4.48 -3.84
C GLY A 514 -10.73 -5.08 -3.02
N ASN A 515 -10.39 -4.46 -1.88
CA ASN A 515 -9.32 -4.91 -0.99
C ASN A 515 -7.99 -5.20 -1.73
N LEU A 516 -7.66 -4.38 -2.71
CA LEU A 516 -6.45 -4.53 -3.49
C LEU A 516 -5.25 -4.06 -2.66
N TYR A 517 -4.31 -4.97 -2.42
CA TYR A 517 -3.06 -4.69 -1.72
C TYR A 517 -1.87 -5.00 -2.63
N SER A 518 -0.85 -4.17 -2.59
CA SER A 518 0.29 -4.14 -3.51
C SER A 518 0.96 -5.49 -3.79
N SER A 519 0.92 -6.42 -2.87
CA SER A 519 1.74 -7.62 -2.98
C SER A 519 0.97 -8.92 -3.19
N HIS A 520 -0.36 -8.90 -3.20
CA HIS A 520 -1.14 -10.11 -2.97
C HIS A 520 -2.34 -10.29 -3.84
N TYR A 521 -2.35 -9.76 -5.02
CA TYR A 521 -3.45 -10.04 -5.92
C TYR A 521 -3.03 -11.10 -6.96
N PRO A 522 -3.34 -12.38 -6.75
CA PRO A 522 -2.89 -13.44 -7.64
C PRO A 522 -3.46 -13.29 -9.03
N ARG A 523 -2.62 -13.49 -10.04
CA ARG A 523 -2.99 -13.40 -11.46
C ARG A 523 -3.54 -12.04 -11.87
N TYR A 524 -3.09 -10.97 -11.23
CA TYR A 524 -3.62 -9.61 -11.41
C TYR A 524 -3.78 -9.23 -12.88
N SER A 525 -2.70 -9.31 -13.68
CA SER A 525 -2.71 -8.83 -15.07
C SER A 525 -3.73 -9.55 -15.95
N SER A 526 -3.93 -10.86 -15.71
CA SER A 526 -4.92 -11.63 -16.46
C SER A 526 -6.36 -11.35 -16.00
N ARG A 527 -6.55 -10.98 -14.73
CA ARG A 527 -7.87 -10.70 -14.15
C ARG A 527 -8.36 -9.31 -14.55
N ILE A 528 -7.52 -8.29 -14.40
CA ILE A 528 -7.89 -6.92 -14.73
C ILE A 528 -8.15 -6.70 -16.23
N ALA A 529 -7.55 -7.53 -17.09
CA ALA A 529 -7.76 -7.47 -18.54
C ALA A 529 -9.11 -8.08 -19.01
N LYS A 530 -9.88 -8.71 -18.13
CA LYS A 530 -11.19 -9.26 -18.47
C LYS A 530 -12.17 -8.13 -18.79
N LYS A 531 -13.02 -8.36 -19.78
CA LYS A 531 -14.07 -7.39 -20.15
C LYS A 531 -14.97 -7.10 -18.96
N ASN A 532 -15.31 -5.84 -18.72
CA ASN A 532 -16.10 -5.32 -17.61
C ASN A 532 -15.37 -5.30 -16.24
N MET A 533 -14.08 -5.63 -16.19
CA MET A 533 -13.26 -5.20 -15.08
C MET A 533 -12.94 -3.72 -15.27
N VAL A 534 -13.29 -2.89 -14.30
CA VAL A 534 -13.22 -1.43 -14.46
C VAL A 534 -12.10 -0.77 -13.66
N GLY A 535 -11.40 -1.53 -12.83
CA GLY A 535 -10.30 -1.02 -12.01
C GLY A 535 -10.22 -1.67 -10.64
N GLY A 536 -9.75 -0.94 -9.67
CA GLY A 536 -9.61 -1.42 -8.31
C GLY A 536 -9.50 -0.32 -7.27
N GLU A 537 -9.57 -0.70 -6.01
CA GLU A 537 -9.40 0.20 -4.89
C GLU A 537 -8.50 -0.41 -3.80
N LEU A 538 -7.81 0.47 -3.09
CA LEU A 538 -7.04 0.15 -1.89
C LEU A 538 -7.89 0.41 -0.65
N SER A 539 -8.29 -0.64 0.05
CA SER A 539 -8.97 -0.51 1.32
C SER A 539 -8.01 -0.25 2.48
N THR A 540 -8.44 0.53 3.46
CA THR A 540 -7.60 0.77 4.63
C THR A 540 -7.99 -0.06 5.85
N TRP A 541 -9.25 -0.23 6.14
CA TRP A 541 -9.80 -0.96 7.29
C TRP A 541 -9.04 -0.66 8.60
N THR A 542 -8.73 0.61 8.81
CA THR A 542 -8.00 1.10 9.99
C THR A 542 -8.35 2.55 10.24
N ALA A 543 -8.11 3.03 11.45
CA ALA A 543 -8.27 4.45 11.77
C ALA A 543 -7.50 5.34 10.79
N VAL A 544 -8.10 6.45 10.43
CA VAL A 544 -7.52 7.41 9.49
C VAL A 544 -6.58 8.35 10.22
N SER A 545 -5.32 7.95 10.27
CA SER A 545 -4.24 8.74 10.83
C SER A 545 -2.92 8.37 10.20
N GLU A 546 -1.96 9.27 10.23
CA GLU A 546 -0.61 9.01 9.72
C GLU A 546 0.01 7.79 10.39
N LYS A 547 -0.10 7.70 11.72
CA LYS A 547 0.37 6.55 12.48
C LYS A 547 -0.22 5.24 11.96
N LYS A 548 -1.53 5.18 11.81
CA LYS A 548 -2.21 3.96 11.36
C LYS A 548 -1.92 3.65 9.89
N PHE A 549 -1.88 4.63 9.04
CA PHE A 549 -1.51 4.42 7.64
C PHE A 549 -0.06 3.96 7.49
N GLY A 550 0.86 4.50 8.28
CA GLY A 550 2.24 4.04 8.35
C GLY A 550 2.35 2.60 8.87
N GLU A 551 1.75 2.30 10.04
CA GLU A 551 1.70 0.95 10.63
C GLU A 551 1.09 -0.09 9.68
N HIS A 552 0.14 0.33 8.84
CA HIS A 552 -0.57 -0.51 7.89
C HIS A 552 -0.02 -0.46 6.46
N GLY A 553 1.14 0.14 6.25
CA GLY A 553 1.86 0.15 4.98
C GLY A 553 1.17 0.92 3.85
N LYS A 554 0.24 1.84 4.16
CA LYS A 554 -0.56 2.54 3.14
C LYS A 554 0.27 3.51 2.30
N PHE A 555 1.31 4.08 2.87
CA PHE A 555 2.27 4.92 2.14
C PHE A 555 3.12 4.14 1.13
N PHE A 556 3.21 2.83 1.29
CA PHE A 556 3.80 1.96 0.28
C PHE A 556 2.76 1.43 -0.69
N ASP A 557 1.63 0.96 -0.18
CA ASP A 557 0.58 0.34 -1.00
C ASP A 557 0.04 1.33 -2.04
N ALA A 558 -0.15 2.60 -1.68
CA ALA A 558 -0.72 3.59 -2.58
C ALA A 558 0.14 3.84 -3.84
N PRO A 559 1.44 4.17 -3.77
CA PRO A 559 2.27 4.31 -4.97
C PRO A 559 2.43 2.99 -5.75
N TYR A 560 2.50 1.85 -5.06
CA TYR A 560 2.61 0.55 -5.74
C TYR A 560 1.36 0.23 -6.56
N LEU A 561 0.18 0.37 -5.98
CA LEU A 561 -1.10 0.14 -6.67
C LEU A 561 -1.38 1.17 -7.75
N SER A 562 -0.87 2.38 -7.59
CA SER A 562 -0.88 3.38 -8.64
C SER A 562 -0.31 2.82 -9.94
N GLU A 563 0.90 2.24 -9.90
CA GLU A 563 1.51 1.61 -11.08
C GLU A 563 0.67 0.45 -11.61
N MET A 564 0.18 -0.42 -10.74
CA MET A 564 -0.67 -1.54 -11.14
C MET A 564 -1.96 -1.10 -11.84
N LEU A 565 -2.63 -0.08 -11.35
CA LEU A 565 -3.89 0.40 -11.91
C LEU A 565 -3.69 1.31 -13.13
N TRP A 566 -2.64 2.12 -13.13
CA TRP A 566 -2.33 3.02 -14.24
C TRP A 566 -1.88 2.26 -15.48
N ASN A 567 -1.00 1.28 -15.29
CA ASN A 567 -0.43 0.43 -16.32
C ASN A 567 -0.99 -0.99 -16.28
N ALA A 568 -2.31 -1.12 -16.05
CA ALA A 568 -2.97 -2.39 -15.73
C ALA A 568 -2.76 -3.48 -16.80
N TYR A 569 -2.66 -3.12 -18.07
CA TYR A 569 -2.53 -4.07 -19.17
C TYR A 569 -1.05 -4.39 -19.52
N SER A 570 -0.12 -3.57 -19.06
CA SER A 570 1.32 -3.78 -19.25
C SER A 570 2.07 -4.14 -17.97
N TYR A 571 1.44 -4.04 -16.80
CA TYR A 571 2.05 -4.42 -15.53
C TYR A 571 2.50 -5.88 -15.55
N THR A 572 3.69 -6.13 -15.03
CA THR A 572 4.25 -7.48 -14.89
C THR A 572 4.79 -7.70 -13.47
N GLU A 573 4.48 -8.85 -12.89
CA GLU A 573 4.99 -9.26 -11.58
C GLU A 573 6.52 -9.45 -11.55
N ASN A 574 7.17 -9.57 -12.70
CA ASN A 574 8.62 -9.68 -12.80
C ASN A 574 9.34 -8.43 -12.31
N ASN A 575 8.72 -7.26 -12.39
CA ASN A 575 9.29 -5.99 -11.93
C ASN A 575 8.99 -5.69 -10.45
N ARG A 576 8.31 -6.58 -9.76
CA ARG A 576 7.83 -6.36 -8.40
C ARG A 576 8.94 -6.00 -7.42
N ALA A 577 10.04 -6.75 -7.41
CA ALA A 577 11.15 -6.50 -6.47
C ALA A 577 11.79 -5.12 -6.74
N SER A 578 11.98 -4.77 -8.00
CA SER A 578 12.55 -3.47 -8.41
C SER A 578 11.64 -2.31 -8.06
N LEU A 579 10.35 -2.43 -8.35
CA LEU A 579 9.35 -1.40 -8.00
C LEU A 579 9.26 -1.23 -6.47
N THR A 580 9.28 -2.33 -5.72
CA THR A 580 9.29 -2.32 -4.25
C THR A 580 10.49 -1.55 -3.71
N ALA A 581 11.69 -1.82 -4.24
CA ALA A 581 12.91 -1.13 -3.81
C ALA A 581 12.86 0.37 -4.15
N LEU A 582 12.43 0.73 -5.35
CA LEU A 582 12.30 2.13 -5.77
C LEU A 582 11.32 2.91 -4.90
N ILE A 583 10.16 2.34 -4.59
CA ILE A 583 9.19 2.99 -3.70
C ILE A 583 9.80 3.19 -2.32
N GLY A 584 10.45 2.17 -1.76
CA GLY A 584 11.08 2.26 -0.44
C GLY A 584 12.24 3.24 -0.38
N GLN A 585 13.09 3.27 -1.41
CA GLN A 585 14.31 4.09 -1.43
C GLN A 585 14.09 5.53 -1.88
N CYS A 586 13.10 5.78 -2.75
CA CYS A 586 12.92 7.10 -3.36
C CYS A 586 11.58 7.75 -2.95
N ILE A 587 10.49 7.02 -3.12
CA ILE A 587 9.14 7.61 -2.98
C ILE A 587 8.76 7.85 -1.53
N ILE A 588 8.95 6.87 -0.65
CA ILE A 588 8.56 7.00 0.77
C ILE A 588 9.37 8.09 1.48
N PRO A 589 10.71 8.17 1.34
CA PRO A 589 11.46 9.27 1.92
C PRO A 589 11.00 10.64 1.43
N GLU A 590 10.75 10.80 0.13
CA GLU A 590 10.26 12.05 -0.43
C GLU A 590 8.87 12.44 0.11
N MET A 591 7.92 11.50 0.12
CA MET A 591 6.59 11.74 0.71
C MET A 591 6.70 12.15 2.18
N ARG A 592 7.58 11.53 2.94
CA ARG A 592 7.78 11.86 4.36
C ARG A 592 8.34 13.27 4.52
N ASP A 593 9.33 13.66 3.70
CA ASP A 593 9.87 15.02 3.69
C ASP A 593 8.79 16.08 3.39
N LEU A 594 7.86 15.77 2.48
CA LEU A 594 6.73 16.64 2.16
C LEU A 594 5.71 16.75 3.29
N MET A 595 5.52 15.67 4.03
CA MET A 595 4.58 15.65 5.16
C MET A 595 5.13 16.37 6.39
N HIS A 596 6.46 16.30 6.62
CA HIS A 596 7.10 16.72 7.86
C HIS A 596 8.19 17.78 7.70
N GLY A 597 8.62 18.08 6.48
CA GLY A 597 9.79 18.91 6.20
C GLY A 597 11.11 18.13 6.25
N ARG A 598 12.15 18.71 5.63
CA ARG A 598 13.49 18.14 5.59
C ARG A 598 14.23 18.35 6.90
N TYR A 599 15.18 17.49 7.20
CA TYR A 599 16.00 17.55 8.41
C TYR A 599 17.43 17.12 8.16
N ASP A 600 18.34 17.60 9.00
CA ASP A 600 19.74 17.16 9.01
C ASP A 600 19.94 16.07 10.07
N LEU A 601 20.67 15.02 9.69
CA LEU A 601 21.00 13.91 10.58
C LEU A 601 22.25 14.22 11.37
N PHE A 602 22.18 14.08 12.69
CA PHE A 602 23.32 14.19 13.61
C PHE A 602 23.48 12.90 14.38
N LEU A 603 24.73 12.48 14.57
CA LEU A 603 25.03 11.39 15.49
C LEU A 603 24.84 11.88 16.93
N ALA A 604 24.10 11.12 17.73
CA ALA A 604 23.82 11.46 19.13
C ALA A 604 25.09 11.41 20.00
N ASP A 605 26.05 10.55 19.65
CA ASP A 605 27.40 10.49 20.25
C ASP A 605 28.47 10.66 19.17
N GLY A 606 29.37 11.63 19.37
CA GLY A 606 30.38 12.03 18.37
C GLY A 606 31.52 11.04 18.11
N GLU A 607 31.48 9.82 18.62
CA GLU A 607 32.46 8.79 18.36
C GLU A 607 31.80 7.42 18.10
N ASP A 608 32.19 6.81 17.00
CA ASP A 608 31.81 5.47 16.61
C ASP A 608 32.52 4.43 17.49
N SER A 609 32.09 4.32 18.73
CA SER A 609 32.62 3.32 19.70
C SER A 609 31.69 2.12 19.86
N ARG A 610 31.26 1.55 18.75
CA ARG A 610 30.37 0.39 18.77
C ARG A 610 31.22 -0.88 18.87
N GLU A 611 31.41 -1.41 20.06
CA GLU A 611 31.95 -2.76 20.24
C GLU A 611 30.84 -3.78 20.24
N LEU A 612 30.78 -4.57 19.20
CA LEU A 612 29.93 -5.75 19.13
C LEU A 612 30.68 -6.98 19.53
N VAL A 613 30.23 -7.64 20.54
CA VAL A 613 30.80 -8.90 20.96
C VAL A 613 29.71 -9.95 21.06
N GLY A 614 29.77 -10.99 20.25
CA GLY A 614 29.08 -12.18 20.62
C GLY A 614 28.13 -12.80 19.59
N THR A 615 27.21 -13.57 20.10
CA THR A 615 26.11 -14.22 19.39
C THR A 615 24.86 -13.37 19.50
N PHE A 616 23.97 -13.49 18.56
CA PHE A 616 22.65 -12.90 18.69
C PHE A 616 21.92 -13.45 19.91
N PRO A 617 21.23 -12.60 20.70
CA PRO A 617 20.58 -13.03 21.93
C PRO A 617 19.66 -14.23 21.73
N GLY A 618 19.83 -15.26 22.56
CA GLY A 618 19.01 -16.48 22.52
C GLY A 618 19.32 -17.46 21.38
N THR A 619 20.41 -17.25 20.65
CA THR A 619 20.85 -18.13 19.54
C THR A 619 22.34 -18.45 19.67
N ASP A 620 22.80 -19.53 19.00
CA ASP A 620 24.23 -19.82 18.81
C ASP A 620 24.80 -19.14 17.56
N GLU A 621 24.01 -18.32 16.88
CA GLU A 621 24.35 -17.68 15.61
C GLU A 621 25.29 -16.51 15.87
N ARG A 622 26.46 -16.51 15.25
CA ARG A 622 27.44 -15.43 15.39
C ARG A 622 26.95 -14.19 14.66
N VAL A 623 27.13 -13.05 15.31
CA VAL A 623 26.97 -11.76 14.66
C VAL A 623 28.06 -11.63 13.59
N PRO A 624 27.71 -11.33 12.32
CA PRO A 624 28.71 -11.09 11.28
C PRO A 624 29.71 -10.00 11.69
N GLU A 625 31.00 -10.17 11.32
CA GLU A 625 32.04 -9.19 11.69
C GLU A 625 31.70 -7.78 11.21
N GLU A 626 31.05 -7.66 10.06
CA GLU A 626 30.62 -6.38 9.48
C GLU A 626 29.54 -5.67 10.30
N LEU A 627 28.77 -6.42 11.09
CA LEU A 627 27.82 -5.88 12.05
C LEU A 627 28.42 -5.69 13.46
N LEU A 628 29.68 -6.06 13.65
CA LEU A 628 30.32 -5.97 14.97
C LEU A 628 30.56 -4.53 15.45
N TYR A 629 30.43 -3.56 14.62
CA TYR A 629 30.44 -2.15 15.03
C TYR A 629 29.07 -1.64 15.51
N LEU A 630 28.01 -2.44 15.35
CA LEU A 630 26.67 -2.10 15.82
C LEU A 630 26.51 -2.55 17.27
N GLY A 631 26.47 -1.62 18.22
CA GLY A 631 26.27 -1.95 19.64
C GLY A 631 24.96 -2.67 19.88
N LEU A 632 25.01 -3.89 20.38
CA LEU A 632 23.84 -4.56 20.94
C LEU A 632 23.61 -3.98 22.32
N VAL A 633 22.48 -3.25 22.48
CA VAL A 633 22.09 -2.79 23.81
C VAL A 633 21.42 -3.95 24.53
N GLU A 634 22.04 -4.42 25.59
CA GLU A 634 21.39 -5.36 26.51
C GLU A 634 20.12 -4.73 27.06
N PRO A 635 19.03 -5.47 27.28
CA PRO A 635 17.72 -4.91 27.70
C PRO A 635 17.74 -4.08 28.99
N LYS A 636 18.86 -3.93 29.63
CA LYS A 636 19.04 -3.15 30.86
C LYS A 636 19.95 -1.94 30.69
N ASP A 637 20.57 -1.80 29.54
CA ASP A 637 21.51 -0.71 29.32
C ASP A 637 20.76 0.55 28.92
N VAL A 638 21.25 1.66 29.42
CA VAL A 638 20.70 2.98 29.17
C VAL A 638 21.76 3.76 28.43
N MET A 639 21.47 4.16 27.20
CA MET A 639 22.32 5.06 26.42
C MET A 639 22.19 6.48 26.95
N LYS A 640 23.28 7.13 27.31
CA LYS A 640 23.32 8.53 27.69
C LYS A 640 23.32 9.38 26.41
N VAL A 641 22.44 10.38 26.37
CA VAL A 641 22.32 11.29 25.24
C VAL A 641 22.85 12.67 25.63
N GLY A 642 22.27 13.33 26.63
CA GLY A 642 22.75 14.62 27.18
C GLY A 642 22.49 15.84 26.29
N GLU A 643 21.66 15.72 25.25
CA GLU A 643 21.43 16.72 24.21
C GLU A 643 19.93 16.90 23.88
N ARG A 644 19.62 17.95 23.15
CA ARG A 644 18.25 18.21 22.62
C ARG A 644 18.18 17.82 21.17
N TYR A 645 17.14 17.08 20.81
CA TYR A 645 16.85 16.68 19.44
C TYR A 645 15.37 16.84 19.12
N ASP A 646 15.07 17.24 17.91
CA ASP A 646 13.70 17.32 17.38
C ASP A 646 13.18 15.92 17.08
N ARG A 647 14.07 15.03 16.62
CA ARG A 647 13.77 13.64 16.29
C ARG A 647 14.90 12.71 16.74
N LEU A 648 14.55 11.45 16.94
CA LEU A 648 15.51 10.37 17.07
C LEU A 648 15.27 9.32 15.99
N ILE A 649 16.35 8.66 15.56
CA ILE A 649 16.27 7.44 14.77
C ILE A 649 16.79 6.28 15.64
N PHE A 650 15.96 5.28 15.81
CA PHE A 650 16.32 4.05 16.51
C PHE A 650 16.70 2.99 15.48
N GLU A 651 17.97 2.60 15.43
CA GLU A 651 18.46 1.55 14.54
C GLU A 651 18.28 0.18 15.17
N HIS A 652 17.53 -0.69 14.52
CA HIS A 652 17.23 -2.00 15.08
C HIS A 652 16.87 -3.06 14.03
N ALA A 653 16.82 -4.30 14.46
CA ALA A 653 16.32 -5.44 13.72
C ALA A 653 15.69 -6.48 14.66
N THR A 654 15.06 -7.51 14.12
CA THR A 654 14.58 -8.67 14.88
C THR A 654 15.15 -9.96 14.33
N LEU A 655 15.43 -10.90 15.22
CA LEU A 655 15.95 -12.23 14.86
C LEU A 655 14.88 -13.22 14.44
N ASN A 656 13.69 -13.11 15.01
CA ASN A 656 12.62 -14.03 14.73
C ASN A 656 11.70 -13.44 13.65
N PRO A 657 11.21 -14.28 12.73
CA PRO A 657 10.19 -13.82 11.82
C PRO A 657 9.02 -13.28 12.64
N ALA A 658 8.56 -12.10 12.26
CA ALA A 658 7.35 -11.56 12.86
C ALA A 658 6.25 -12.62 12.88
N PRO A 659 5.48 -12.74 13.95
CA PRO A 659 4.36 -13.64 13.98
C PRO A 659 3.42 -13.30 12.82
N ARG A 660 2.60 -14.25 12.42
CA ARG A 660 1.59 -14.01 11.39
C ARG A 660 0.87 -12.71 11.67
N ILE A 661 1.23 -11.69 10.93
CA ILE A 661 0.59 -10.40 11.06
C ILE A 661 -0.71 -10.51 10.29
N CYS A 662 -1.81 -10.60 10.98
CA CYS A 662 -3.05 -10.20 10.34
C CYS A 662 -3.10 -8.67 10.34
N TRP A 663 -3.81 -8.13 9.40
CA TRP A 663 -3.98 -6.68 9.23
C TRP A 663 -4.47 -5.94 10.50
N GLN A 664 -5.03 -6.68 11.45
CA GLN A 664 -5.57 -6.16 12.70
C GLN A 664 -4.58 -6.18 13.87
N ASN A 665 -3.53 -6.98 13.83
CA ASN A 665 -2.70 -7.25 14.99
C ASN A 665 -1.22 -6.99 14.68
N LEU A 666 -0.81 -5.74 14.81
CA LEU A 666 0.60 -5.39 14.89
C LEU A 666 1.14 -5.85 16.24
N THR A 667 2.10 -6.77 16.21
CA THR A 667 2.66 -7.33 17.43
C THR A 667 3.78 -6.43 17.94
N PRO A 668 3.67 -5.90 19.16
CA PRO A 668 4.78 -5.22 19.81
C PRO A 668 5.97 -6.18 19.95
N VAL A 669 7.16 -5.74 19.61
CA VAL A 669 8.42 -6.51 19.78
C VAL A 669 9.33 -5.92 20.84
N GLY A 670 9.05 -4.70 21.27
CA GLY A 670 9.77 -3.98 22.30
C GLY A 670 9.38 -2.51 22.32
N ALA A 671 10.10 -1.74 23.13
CA ALA A 671 9.95 -0.30 23.21
C ALA A 671 11.25 0.38 23.60
N TYR A 672 11.47 1.60 23.12
CA TYR A 672 12.47 2.49 23.68
C TYR A 672 11.80 3.40 24.72
N THR A 673 12.56 3.79 25.74
CA THR A 673 12.13 4.77 26.74
C THR A 673 13.07 5.96 26.66
N VAL A 674 12.54 7.08 26.18
CA VAL A 674 13.28 8.35 26.16
C VAL A 674 13.08 9.06 27.49
N ASN A 675 14.17 9.26 28.23
CA ASN A 675 14.16 9.91 29.55
C ASN A 675 14.71 11.32 29.42
N TYR A 676 14.01 12.29 30.00
CA TYR A 676 14.43 13.68 30.03
C TYR A 676 15.04 14.05 31.38
N GLU A 677 15.93 15.06 31.40
CA GLU A 677 16.61 15.52 32.62
C GLU A 677 15.66 15.96 33.75
N ASP A 678 14.44 16.35 33.43
CA ASP A 678 13.41 16.73 34.42
C ASP A 678 12.68 15.53 35.05
N GLY A 679 13.05 14.30 34.66
CA GLY A 679 12.49 13.05 35.16
C GLY A 679 11.24 12.58 34.44
N GLU A 680 10.76 13.30 33.40
CA GLU A 680 9.72 12.80 32.51
C GLU A 680 10.28 11.74 31.58
N SER A 681 9.44 10.82 31.13
CA SER A 681 9.83 9.83 30.14
C SER A 681 8.70 9.53 29.15
N VAL A 682 9.09 9.19 27.92
CA VAL A 682 8.17 8.81 26.83
C VAL A 682 8.54 7.44 26.30
N SER A 683 7.55 6.56 26.17
CA SER A 683 7.72 5.24 25.57
C SER A 683 7.48 5.28 24.07
N VAL A 684 8.41 4.71 23.30
CA VAL A 684 8.38 4.62 21.84
C VAL A 684 8.24 3.14 21.47
N PRO A 685 7.05 2.66 21.15
CA PRO A 685 6.84 1.25 20.84
C PRO A 685 7.46 0.88 19.50
N VAL A 686 8.05 -0.30 19.44
CA VAL A 686 8.50 -0.95 18.21
C VAL A 686 7.54 -2.09 17.88
N VAL A 687 6.86 -1.97 16.73
CA VAL A 687 5.88 -2.96 16.30
C VAL A 687 6.35 -3.65 15.02
N SER A 688 6.05 -4.93 14.92
CA SER A 688 6.35 -5.72 13.73
C SER A 688 5.66 -5.13 12.50
N ALA A 689 6.37 -5.02 11.39
CA ALA A 689 5.97 -4.37 10.14
C ALA A 689 5.67 -2.86 10.22
N GLY A 690 5.61 -2.27 11.40
CA GLY A 690 5.49 -0.81 11.59
C GLY A 690 6.84 -0.12 11.57
N GLY A 691 7.83 -0.66 12.24
CA GLY A 691 9.16 -0.08 12.38
C GLY A 691 10.31 -1.10 12.39
N ILE A 692 10.02 -2.40 12.17
CA ILE A 692 11.04 -3.44 12.24
C ILE A 692 10.74 -4.59 11.29
N LEU A 693 11.78 -5.11 10.64
CA LEU A 693 11.74 -6.32 9.84
C LEU A 693 12.65 -7.41 10.45
N TYR A 694 12.38 -8.64 10.07
CA TYR A 694 13.25 -9.77 10.41
C TYR A 694 14.63 -9.58 9.77
N ILE A 695 15.69 -9.76 10.56
CA ILE A 695 17.06 -9.47 10.16
C ILE A 695 17.51 -10.22 8.89
N LYS A 696 16.98 -11.42 8.67
CA LYS A 696 17.23 -12.24 7.48
C LYS A 696 16.12 -12.15 6.44
N SER A 697 15.31 -11.09 6.45
CA SER A 697 14.28 -10.91 5.46
C SER A 697 14.87 -10.73 4.07
N ASN A 698 14.36 -11.50 3.12
CA ASN A 698 14.65 -11.27 1.72
C ASN A 698 13.68 -10.22 1.18
N TYR A 699 14.19 -9.16 0.63
CA TYR A 699 13.39 -8.18 -0.06
C TYR A 699 12.53 -8.80 -1.16
N GLY A 700 11.27 -8.42 -1.22
CA GLY A 700 10.39 -8.83 -2.30
C GLY A 700 10.07 -10.32 -2.38
N LEU A 701 10.36 -11.11 -1.35
CA LEU A 701 9.89 -12.49 -1.32
C LEU A 701 8.38 -12.53 -1.38
N PRO A 702 7.81 -13.45 -2.17
CA PRO A 702 6.37 -13.65 -2.16
C PRO A 702 5.96 -14.06 -0.75
N ILE A 703 5.06 -13.30 -0.18
CA ILE A 703 4.50 -13.60 1.11
C ILE A 703 3.62 -14.84 0.97
N PRO A 704 3.64 -15.74 1.94
CA PRO A 704 2.73 -16.88 1.92
C PRO A 704 1.28 -16.43 1.74
N PRO A 705 0.45 -17.21 1.05
CA PRO A 705 -0.92 -16.83 0.69
C PRO A 705 -1.83 -16.37 1.83
N ASN A 706 -1.47 -16.68 3.05
CA ASN A 706 -2.23 -16.32 4.26
C ASN A 706 -1.76 -15.03 4.96
N TYR A 707 -0.89 -14.26 4.34
CA TYR A 707 -0.46 -12.97 4.85
C TYR A 707 -1.09 -11.84 4.04
N TYR A 708 -1.73 -10.93 4.70
CA TYR A 708 -2.41 -9.79 4.08
C TYR A 708 -1.47 -8.62 3.76
N ARG A 709 -0.20 -8.71 4.16
CA ARG A 709 0.73 -7.63 3.95
C ARG A 709 2.00 -8.14 3.37
N HIS A 710 2.52 -7.33 2.47
CA HIS A 710 3.85 -7.59 2.09
C HIS A 710 4.80 -7.28 3.22
N GLN A 711 5.71 -8.18 3.37
CA GLN A 711 6.82 -8.07 4.26
C GLN A 711 8.07 -8.11 3.38
N GLY A 712 8.17 -7.22 2.50
CA GLY A 712 9.38 -7.04 1.77
C GLY A 712 10.17 -5.94 2.43
N TYR A 713 11.30 -5.70 1.93
CA TYR A 713 11.97 -4.46 2.09
C TYR A 713 11.00 -3.37 1.74
N VAL A 714 10.48 -2.79 2.74
CA VAL A 714 9.76 -1.66 2.50
C VAL A 714 10.00 -0.75 3.51
N GLY A 715 10.31 0.35 3.13
CA GLY A 715 10.19 1.43 3.99
C GLY A 715 8.87 1.35 4.70
N THR A 716 8.87 1.00 5.91
CA THR A 716 7.79 1.37 6.77
C THR A 716 7.82 2.89 6.80
N TRP A 717 6.68 3.52 6.91
CA TRP A 717 6.62 4.98 7.01
C TRP A 717 7.52 5.55 8.12
N PHE A 718 7.78 4.77 9.17
CA PHE A 718 8.56 5.18 10.34
C PHE A 718 10.00 4.68 10.35
N ALA A 719 10.42 3.89 9.38
CA ALA A 719 11.74 3.31 9.39
C ALA A 719 12.31 3.15 7.99
N ASP A 720 13.55 3.58 7.84
CA ASP A 720 14.34 3.41 6.63
C ASP A 720 15.41 2.36 6.83
N PRO A 721 15.80 1.65 5.79
CA PRO A 721 16.99 0.81 5.84
C PRO A 721 18.21 1.68 6.04
N THR A 722 18.93 1.40 7.13
CA THR A 722 20.17 2.10 7.46
C THR A 722 21.41 1.28 7.13
N TYR A 723 21.25 -0.04 7.03
CA TYR A 723 22.35 -0.94 6.73
C TYR A 723 21.86 -2.24 6.09
N GLU A 724 22.58 -2.72 5.08
CA GLU A 724 22.38 -4.03 4.47
C GLU A 724 23.69 -4.83 4.47
N TYR A 725 23.60 -6.10 4.86
CA TYR A 725 24.67 -7.06 4.84
C TYR A 725 24.16 -8.40 4.32
N ARG A 726 25.06 -9.20 3.76
CA ARG A 726 24.72 -10.59 3.42
C ARG A 726 25.58 -11.56 4.19
N THR A 727 24.95 -12.57 4.77
CA THR A 727 25.66 -13.66 5.41
C THR A 727 26.53 -14.41 4.39
N PRO A 728 27.51 -15.23 4.82
CA PRO A 728 28.26 -16.10 3.93
C PRO A 728 27.37 -17.03 3.07
N GLU A 729 26.19 -17.37 3.57
CA GLU A 729 25.19 -18.18 2.86
C GLU A 729 24.39 -17.35 1.84
N GLY A 730 24.61 -16.05 1.76
CA GLY A 730 23.94 -15.13 0.84
C GLY A 730 22.55 -14.64 1.33
N GLU A 731 22.22 -14.83 2.61
CA GLU A 731 20.99 -14.31 3.18
C GLU A 731 21.15 -12.82 3.50
N PRO A 732 20.17 -11.97 3.13
CA PRO A 732 20.22 -10.56 3.46
C PRO A 732 19.96 -10.32 4.95
N VAL A 733 20.71 -9.40 5.54
CA VAL A 733 20.52 -8.87 6.88
C VAL A 733 20.28 -7.38 6.75
N LEU A 734 19.19 -6.91 7.35
CA LEU A 734 18.75 -5.52 7.22
C LEU A 734 18.56 -4.90 8.60
N LEU A 735 19.13 -3.72 8.77
CA LEU A 735 18.80 -2.83 9.89
C LEU A 735 17.86 -1.73 9.40
N LEU A 736 16.91 -1.41 10.24
CA LEU A 736 15.96 -0.32 10.02
C LEU A 736 16.18 0.78 11.04
N GLY A 737 16.15 2.01 10.59
CA GLY A 737 16.11 3.20 11.42
C GLY A 737 14.68 3.71 11.58
N GLN A 738 14.06 3.50 12.73
CA GLN A 738 12.73 4.02 13.04
C GLN A 738 12.84 5.48 13.45
N VAL A 739 12.24 6.36 12.66
CA VAL A 739 12.14 7.80 12.97
C VAL A 739 11.06 8.03 14.02
N TRP A 740 11.36 8.85 15.02
CA TRP A 740 10.43 9.25 16.07
C TRP A 740 10.52 10.75 16.32
N ASP A 741 9.39 11.44 16.17
CA ASP A 741 9.27 12.86 16.49
C ASP A 741 9.24 13.05 18.00
N ASN A 742 10.17 13.87 18.51
CA ASN A 742 10.26 14.17 19.94
C ASN A 742 9.12 15.14 20.33
N PRO A 743 8.18 14.73 21.21
CA PRO A 743 7.10 15.61 21.65
C PRO A 743 7.60 16.76 22.53
N HIS A 744 8.86 16.72 22.97
CA HIS A 744 9.48 17.71 23.85
C HIS A 744 10.86 18.15 23.32
N PRO A 745 10.94 18.72 22.11
CA PRO A 745 12.22 19.08 21.51
C PRO A 745 13.00 20.16 22.31
N GLU A 746 12.29 20.90 23.15
CA GLU A 746 12.89 21.89 24.06
C GLU A 746 13.59 21.28 25.28
N LYS A 747 13.36 19.99 25.58
CA LYS A 747 13.95 19.29 26.71
C LYS A 747 15.25 18.58 26.33
N VAL A 748 16.18 18.53 27.29
CA VAL A 748 17.36 17.70 27.14
C VAL A 748 16.98 16.24 27.38
N ILE A 749 17.29 15.38 26.42
CA ILE A 749 17.17 13.94 26.56
C ILE A 749 18.35 13.45 27.40
N GLU A 750 18.12 13.01 28.62
CA GLU A 750 19.15 12.48 29.49
C GLU A 750 19.68 11.15 28.96
N SER A 751 18.74 10.28 28.60
CA SER A 751 19.09 8.91 28.17
C SER A 751 17.96 8.24 27.38
N VAL A 752 18.32 7.21 26.67
CA VAL A 752 17.39 6.27 26.02
C VAL A 752 17.59 4.88 26.63
N GLY A 753 16.52 4.35 27.20
CA GLY A 753 16.44 2.97 27.65
C GLY A 753 15.76 2.10 26.57
N TYR A 754 15.89 0.80 26.73
CA TYR A 754 15.35 -0.17 25.80
C TYR A 754 14.74 -1.35 26.56
N LEU A 755 13.56 -1.75 26.16
CA LEU A 755 12.86 -2.92 26.69
C LEU A 755 12.50 -3.85 25.55
N ALA A 756 13.16 -5.00 25.46
CA ALA A 756 12.69 -6.08 24.61
C ALA A 756 11.52 -6.77 25.31
N GLU A 757 10.38 -6.84 24.62
CA GLU A 757 9.35 -7.77 25.05
C GLU A 757 9.78 -9.17 24.61
N ASN A 758 10.18 -10.01 25.57
CA ASN A 758 10.41 -11.42 25.36
C ASN A 758 9.07 -12.13 25.10
N GLY A 759 8.49 -11.87 23.94
CA GLY A 759 7.37 -12.65 23.45
C GLY A 759 7.87 -13.92 22.75
N GLU A 760 7.04 -14.91 22.62
CA GLU A 760 7.29 -16.14 21.85
C GLU A 760 7.71 -15.87 20.39
N TYR A 761 7.76 -14.61 19.93
CA TYR A 761 7.67 -14.25 18.53
C TYR A 761 8.78 -13.36 17.99
N ALA A 762 9.45 -12.54 18.78
CA ALA A 762 10.52 -11.68 18.27
C ALA A 762 11.53 -11.26 19.34
N VAL A 763 12.79 -11.20 18.96
CA VAL A 763 13.86 -10.60 19.76
C VAL A 763 14.31 -9.33 19.06
N LEU A 764 14.12 -8.19 19.71
CA LEU A 764 14.56 -6.90 19.22
C LEU A 764 16.07 -6.75 19.46
N LEU A 765 16.80 -6.39 18.43
CA LEU A 765 18.20 -6.03 18.47
C LEU A 765 18.32 -4.53 18.22
N SER A 766 18.80 -3.77 19.18
CA SER A 766 19.09 -2.36 18.98
C SER A 766 20.55 -2.16 18.58
N ALA A 767 20.78 -1.42 17.52
CA ALA A 767 22.11 -1.11 17.02
C ALA A 767 22.57 0.30 17.40
N GLY A 768 21.68 1.23 17.63
CA GLY A 768 22.05 2.59 17.99
C GLY A 768 20.89 3.57 17.99
N VAL A 769 21.18 4.81 18.36
CA VAL A 769 20.26 5.94 18.29
C VAL A 769 20.96 7.12 17.64
N LEU A 770 20.35 7.68 16.62
CA LEU A 770 20.82 8.90 15.96
C LEU A 770 19.91 10.06 16.33
N GLY A 771 20.48 11.24 16.53
CA GLY A 771 19.73 12.46 16.81
C GLY A 771 19.57 13.32 15.57
N ILE A 772 18.41 13.95 15.41
CA ILE A 772 18.08 14.86 14.31
C ILE A 772 17.67 16.20 14.87
N ARG A 773 18.26 17.27 14.32
CA ARG A 773 17.84 18.64 14.56
C ARG A 773 17.27 19.21 13.27
N LEU A 774 16.05 19.70 13.34
CA LEU A 774 15.46 20.42 12.21
C LEU A 774 16.24 21.73 12.00
N SER A 775 16.65 22.00 10.76
CA SER A 775 17.31 23.26 10.46
C SER A 775 16.34 24.41 10.75
N ASP A 776 16.83 25.50 11.34
CA ASP A 776 16.06 26.73 11.60
C ASP A 776 15.69 27.49 10.29
N THR A 777 15.63 26.81 9.17
CA THR A 777 15.14 27.37 7.90
C THR A 777 13.62 27.49 7.97
N LYS A 778 13.20 28.63 8.46
CA LYS A 778 11.86 29.17 8.20
C LYS A 778 11.83 29.82 6.84
#